data_5fa022d33781cca41d7099a8e11e8c87
#
_entry.id   5fa022d33781cca41d7099a8e11e8c87
#
_cell.length_a   1.000
_cell.length_b   1.000
_cell.length_c   1.000
_cell.angle_alpha   90.00
_cell.angle_beta   90.00
_cell.angle_gamma   90.00
#
_symmetry.space_group_name_H-M   'P 1'
#
loop_
_entity.id
_entity.type
_entity.pdbx_description
1 polymer ?
#
loop_
_entity_poly.entity_id
_entity_poly.type
_entity_poly.pdbx_seq_one_letter_code
_entity_poly.pdbx_strand_id
1 'polypeptide(L)'
;MNRFSKELAAAVAKSDRENGNDWLPFWMHSFDTAGIMEKLAQKRLPESISDYLCAECGGREKLFSTLKFCALVHDIGKVTVVFQSRIRDAVEFSPFAEYVDLPKSGSFERISETPHALASEAILLKFGCLRGIASIAGAHHGKPTALTADVCNQIEGGYKNPDNFYGRGMKYKSLFDSLWKEWLDYSLESAGFSDLSALPDISVPAQVVISGMLITADWIASNTTYFPLISADEQGQFSDYPERTEAAWNKIHFTDIWNSTARFGLDDEAFKERFGFLPNPTQADIISTATDAESSGIYIIEAPMGLGKTEAALALSEILAARAGAGGMFFGMPTQATSNGIFPRLEKWAGGLAEDEQTLLAIKLAHGNAALNEDYRELFTGHSNLNIESDSGLIVHDWFSGRKQTLLSDFVIGTVDQLLMAALKQKHVMLKHFGLSGKVVVVDECHAYDAYMSKYLDMAIQWLGIYKVPVIILSATLPAKRRAELVEAYVGRGLKCIDDAWKSSLAYPLLTYTEKNFVKQKALSFSGEQKEISVKTIYRDEVTARAGYAAERGGCVGVIVNTVRKAQEIAAELQSAFPKAEVIIMHAQFIMTDRAKREEQILKRVGKHSTPESRRGLIIVGTQVLEQSLDLDFDLMITELCPMDLLLQRTGRLHRHNRVRPQGLETACCFVLGETDDSFDSGSAAIYGEWLLMRTRALLPNKLTIPSDIPLLVQQTYDETNNEMLGELTEGMKKAQEENKLRTGKKRRSAENYLISKPSNKKGKCLDGWLDNDIKPNNEQTGEKAVRDGDPSVDVIALMRDAEGQIHTVSDECERVIPADRPPSREEALLIARQKLRLPGFFGRRWKIDDTIEQLEAETQNVFSAWQDSALLKEEVVLLFDEDLNADLAGVRLHYDIKTGLTYEKE
;
A
#
# COMPACT_ATOMS: atom_id res chain seq x y z
N MET A 1 22.51 -42.96 10.56
CA MET A 1 23.70 -42.83 9.71
C MET A 1 23.66 -41.49 9.04
N ASN A 2 24.68 -40.66 9.23
CA ASN A 2 24.76 -39.36 8.52
C ASN A 2 24.79 -39.63 7.03
N ARG A 3 23.84 -39.10 6.31
CA ARG A 3 23.73 -39.19 4.84
C ARG A 3 24.80 -38.34 4.13
N PHE A 4 25.36 -37.37 4.85
CA PHE A 4 26.35 -36.40 4.35
C PHE A 4 27.75 -36.71 4.88
N SER A 5 28.76 -36.19 4.19
CA SER A 5 30.13 -36.13 4.68
C SER A 5 30.14 -35.40 6.04
N LYS A 6 31.13 -35.75 6.88
CA LYS A 6 31.24 -35.15 8.22
C LYS A 6 31.44 -33.64 8.13
N GLU A 7 32.16 -33.21 7.14
CA GLU A 7 32.44 -31.80 6.86
C GLU A 7 31.17 -31.03 6.48
N LEU A 8 30.33 -31.59 5.58
CA LEU A 8 29.07 -30.96 5.20
C LEU A 8 28.08 -30.96 6.38
N ALA A 9 28.02 -32.04 7.12
CA ALA A 9 27.16 -32.17 8.32
C ALA A 9 27.51 -31.16 9.42
N ALA A 10 28.79 -30.76 9.52
CA ALA A 10 29.31 -29.79 10.48
C ALA A 10 29.17 -28.33 10.05
N ALA A 11 28.77 -28.05 8.79
CA ALA A 11 28.58 -26.68 8.31
C ALA A 11 27.42 -25.99 9.06
N VAL A 12 27.68 -24.78 9.58
CA VAL A 12 26.74 -24.03 10.43
C VAL A 12 25.94 -23.05 9.58
N ALA A 13 24.59 -23.03 9.75
CA ALA A 13 23.73 -22.01 9.18
C ALA A 13 23.48 -20.85 10.15
N LYS A 14 23.32 -21.16 11.44
CA LYS A 14 23.01 -20.20 12.51
C LYS A 14 23.64 -20.63 13.82
N SER A 15 23.83 -19.64 14.71
CA SER A 15 24.32 -19.83 16.07
C SER A 15 23.64 -18.84 16.98
N ASP A 16 23.46 -19.21 18.25
CA ASP A 16 23.02 -18.31 19.29
C ASP A 16 24.16 -17.34 19.63
N ARG A 17 23.88 -16.05 19.55
CA ARG A 17 24.84 -14.97 19.86
C ARG A 17 24.86 -14.59 21.34
N GLU A 18 23.81 -14.98 22.08
CA GLU A 18 23.66 -14.60 23.50
C GLU A 18 24.17 -15.66 24.44
N ASN A 19 23.95 -16.95 24.17
CA ASN A 19 24.33 -18.08 25.04
C ASN A 19 25.38 -19.02 24.43
N GLY A 20 25.78 -18.80 23.18
CA GLY A 20 27.01 -19.30 22.56
C GLY A 20 27.09 -20.77 22.16
N ASN A 21 26.21 -21.65 22.62
CA ASN A 21 26.35 -23.09 22.45
C ASN A 21 25.26 -23.75 21.57
N ASP A 22 24.16 -23.07 21.30
CA ASP A 22 23.13 -23.58 20.45
C ASP A 22 23.35 -23.17 18.99
N TRP A 23 23.09 -24.08 18.07
CA TRP A 23 23.37 -23.89 16.67
C TRP A 23 22.35 -24.56 15.74
N LEU A 24 22.41 -24.27 14.46
CA LEU A 24 21.61 -24.92 13.45
C LEU A 24 22.55 -25.35 12.30
N PRO A 25 22.61 -26.66 11.97
CA PRO A 25 23.33 -27.16 10.82
C PRO A 25 22.77 -26.57 9.52
N PHE A 26 23.65 -26.33 8.54
CA PHE A 26 23.25 -25.84 7.23
C PHE A 26 22.18 -26.72 6.54
N TRP A 27 22.40 -28.03 6.54
CA TRP A 27 21.46 -28.99 5.94
C TRP A 27 20.10 -28.96 6.61
N MET A 28 20.03 -28.80 7.95
CA MET A 28 18.77 -28.73 8.70
C MET A 28 17.99 -27.47 8.35
N HIS A 29 18.65 -26.32 8.34
CA HIS A 29 18.01 -25.07 7.90
C HIS A 29 17.45 -25.14 6.47
N SER A 30 18.20 -25.74 5.55
CA SER A 30 17.74 -25.95 4.18
C SER A 30 16.52 -26.86 4.11
N PHE A 31 16.43 -27.88 4.97
CA PHE A 31 15.27 -28.74 5.08
C PHE A 31 14.07 -28.03 5.71
N ASP A 32 14.29 -27.28 6.79
CA ASP A 32 13.27 -26.45 7.41
C ASP A 32 12.64 -25.52 6.37
N THR A 33 13.46 -24.85 5.55
CA THR A 33 13.00 -23.97 4.47
C THR A 33 12.25 -24.73 3.39
N ALA A 34 12.75 -25.92 2.97
CA ALA A 34 12.10 -26.74 1.95
C ALA A 34 10.74 -27.28 2.43
N GLY A 35 10.63 -27.70 3.69
CA GLY A 35 9.38 -28.14 4.28
C GLY A 35 8.34 -27.04 4.36
N ILE A 36 8.73 -25.84 4.79
CA ILE A 36 7.82 -24.69 4.79
C ILE A 36 7.44 -24.28 3.38
N MET A 37 8.36 -24.28 2.42
CA MET A 37 8.07 -23.99 1.01
C MET A 37 7.03 -24.95 0.44
N GLU A 38 7.13 -26.24 0.77
CA GLU A 38 6.18 -27.26 0.36
C GLU A 38 4.80 -27.04 1.02
N LYS A 39 4.77 -26.74 2.32
CA LYS A 39 3.52 -26.39 3.05
C LYS A 39 2.85 -25.15 2.47
N LEU A 40 3.61 -24.08 2.19
CA LEU A 40 3.08 -22.88 1.55
C LEU A 40 2.46 -23.21 0.17
N ALA A 41 3.15 -24.02 -0.65
CA ALA A 41 2.66 -24.42 -1.96
C ALA A 41 1.38 -25.27 -1.89
N GLN A 42 1.26 -26.15 -0.88
CA GLN A 42 0.12 -27.04 -0.72
C GLN A 42 -1.09 -26.38 -0.05
N LYS A 43 -0.86 -25.45 0.90
CA LYS A 43 -1.88 -24.94 1.81
C LYS A 43 -2.19 -23.44 1.65
N ARG A 44 -1.25 -22.67 1.09
CA ARG A 44 -1.36 -21.20 1.04
C ARG A 44 -1.17 -20.59 -0.37
N LEU A 45 -1.01 -21.42 -1.41
CA LEU A 45 -0.88 -20.98 -2.79
C LEU A 45 -2.24 -21.05 -3.48
N PRO A 46 -2.90 -19.91 -3.79
CA PRO A 46 -4.17 -19.89 -4.51
C PRO A 46 -4.10 -20.57 -5.88
N GLU A 47 -5.21 -21.15 -6.33
CA GLU A 47 -5.29 -21.91 -7.59
C GLU A 47 -4.83 -21.07 -8.79
N SER A 48 -5.24 -19.78 -8.84
CA SER A 48 -4.87 -18.83 -9.91
C SER A 48 -3.37 -18.74 -10.14
N ILE A 49 -2.59 -18.57 -9.08
CA ILE A 49 -1.13 -18.43 -9.18
C ILE A 49 -0.43 -19.80 -9.26
N SER A 50 -1.02 -20.84 -8.66
CA SER A 50 -0.56 -22.22 -8.84
C SER A 50 -0.63 -22.62 -10.31
N ASP A 51 -1.73 -22.36 -11.00
CA ASP A 51 -1.91 -22.63 -12.42
C ASP A 51 -0.92 -21.85 -13.30
N TYR A 52 -0.70 -20.57 -12.97
CA TYR A 52 0.31 -19.76 -13.65
C TYR A 52 1.71 -20.38 -13.53
N LEU A 53 2.13 -20.71 -12.31
CA LEU A 53 3.44 -21.34 -12.06
C LEU A 53 3.54 -22.75 -12.64
N CYS A 54 2.48 -23.54 -12.63
CA CYS A 54 2.41 -24.83 -13.29
C CYS A 54 2.67 -24.72 -14.80
N ALA A 55 2.05 -23.73 -15.43
CA ALA A 55 2.29 -23.47 -16.88
C ALA A 55 3.74 -23.06 -17.17
N GLU A 56 4.37 -22.27 -16.30
CA GLU A 56 5.77 -21.85 -16.41
C GLU A 56 6.74 -23.03 -16.19
N CYS A 57 6.50 -23.88 -15.21
CA CYS A 57 7.36 -25.01 -14.86
C CYS A 57 7.11 -26.25 -15.73
N GLY A 58 6.01 -26.33 -16.46
CA GLY A 58 5.64 -27.49 -17.29
C GLY A 58 4.88 -28.57 -16.54
N GLY A 59 4.08 -28.21 -15.54
CA GLY A 59 3.17 -29.06 -14.79
C GLY A 59 3.32 -28.95 -13.26
N ARG A 60 2.31 -29.47 -12.56
CA ARG A 60 2.24 -29.37 -11.09
C ARG A 60 3.40 -30.09 -10.39
N GLU A 61 3.74 -31.28 -10.82
CA GLU A 61 4.84 -32.07 -10.26
C GLU A 61 6.17 -31.31 -10.40
N LYS A 62 6.46 -30.79 -11.61
CA LYS A 62 7.68 -30.00 -11.85
C LYS A 62 7.69 -28.69 -11.06
N LEU A 63 6.54 -28.07 -10.82
CA LEU A 63 6.47 -26.90 -9.95
C LEU A 63 6.93 -27.26 -8.54
N PHE A 64 6.35 -28.27 -7.90
CA PHE A 64 6.73 -28.68 -6.54
C PHE A 64 8.21 -29.08 -6.45
N SER A 65 8.70 -29.85 -7.43
CA SER A 65 10.12 -30.18 -7.57
C SER A 65 11.02 -28.92 -7.66
N THR A 66 10.63 -27.94 -8.47
CA THR A 66 11.37 -26.68 -8.61
C THR A 66 11.39 -25.86 -7.32
N LEU A 67 10.24 -25.73 -6.64
CA LEU A 67 10.13 -25.03 -5.38
C LEU A 67 11.02 -25.69 -4.30
N LYS A 68 10.98 -27.00 -4.20
CA LYS A 68 11.81 -27.79 -3.28
C LYS A 68 13.29 -27.61 -3.57
N PHE A 69 13.71 -27.69 -4.86
CA PHE A 69 15.09 -27.49 -5.26
C PHE A 69 15.56 -26.08 -4.86
N CYS A 70 14.81 -25.03 -5.23
CA CYS A 70 15.15 -23.64 -4.88
C CYS A 70 15.33 -23.45 -3.36
N ALA A 71 14.47 -24.05 -2.56
CA ALA A 71 14.54 -23.98 -1.10
C ALA A 71 15.75 -24.73 -0.53
N LEU A 72 16.10 -25.90 -1.08
CA LEU A 72 17.29 -26.65 -0.63
C LEU A 72 18.60 -25.91 -0.92
N VAL A 73 18.69 -25.21 -2.06
CA VAL A 73 19.95 -24.62 -2.52
C VAL A 73 20.13 -23.14 -2.19
N HIS A 74 19.08 -22.46 -1.64
CA HIS A 74 19.10 -21.00 -1.46
C HIS A 74 20.30 -20.52 -0.63
N ASP A 75 20.68 -21.27 0.36
CA ASP A 75 21.72 -20.93 1.34
C ASP A 75 23.04 -21.71 1.18
N ILE A 76 23.28 -22.39 0.05
CA ILE A 76 24.53 -23.11 -0.21
C ILE A 76 25.77 -22.22 -0.06
N GLY A 77 25.64 -20.89 -0.22
CA GLY A 77 26.69 -19.90 0.02
C GLY A 77 27.12 -19.77 1.47
N LYS A 78 26.38 -20.32 2.43
CA LYS A 78 26.81 -20.45 3.84
C LYS A 78 27.94 -21.48 3.99
N VAL A 79 28.04 -22.44 3.06
CA VAL A 79 29.15 -23.39 2.99
C VAL A 79 30.32 -22.73 2.23
N THR A 80 30.92 -21.70 2.83
CA THR A 80 32.10 -20.98 2.34
C THR A 80 33.01 -20.64 3.50
N VAL A 81 34.32 -20.52 3.24
CA VAL A 81 35.29 -20.21 4.31
C VAL A 81 34.94 -18.89 5.00
N VAL A 82 34.59 -17.86 4.24
CA VAL A 82 34.27 -16.55 4.80
C VAL A 82 33.04 -16.57 5.73
N PHE A 83 31.99 -17.30 5.36
CA PHE A 83 30.78 -17.39 6.17
C PHE A 83 31.06 -18.18 7.47
N GLN A 84 31.67 -19.35 7.36
CA GLN A 84 32.02 -20.18 8.51
C GLN A 84 33.02 -19.49 9.48
N SER A 85 33.94 -18.69 8.93
CA SER A 85 34.85 -17.86 9.77
C SER A 85 34.09 -16.79 10.55
N ARG A 86 33.05 -16.15 9.94
CA ARG A 86 32.22 -15.16 10.66
C ARG A 86 31.43 -15.78 11.81
N ILE A 87 30.86 -16.97 11.61
CA ILE A 87 30.13 -17.68 12.64
C ILE A 87 31.09 -18.00 13.80
N ARG A 88 32.24 -18.60 13.53
CA ARG A 88 33.24 -18.93 14.55
C ARG A 88 33.70 -17.69 15.36
N ASP A 89 33.98 -16.57 14.69
CA ASP A 89 34.42 -15.34 15.34
C ASP A 89 33.32 -14.69 16.21
N ALA A 90 32.03 -14.92 15.86
CA ALA A 90 30.91 -14.34 16.59
C ALA A 90 30.59 -15.08 17.89
N VAL A 91 30.81 -16.41 17.95
CA VAL A 91 30.35 -17.26 19.07
C VAL A 91 31.43 -18.20 19.63
N GLU A 92 32.67 -18.12 19.11
CA GLU A 92 33.81 -18.99 19.48
C GLU A 92 33.53 -20.51 19.36
N PHE A 93 32.44 -20.86 18.68
CA PHE A 93 31.96 -22.24 18.44
C PHE A 93 31.78 -22.48 16.94
N SER A 94 32.40 -23.49 16.41
CA SER A 94 32.18 -23.96 15.02
C SER A 94 32.60 -25.41 14.87
N PRO A 95 31.65 -26.34 14.75
CA PRO A 95 31.96 -27.75 14.43
C PRO A 95 32.72 -27.90 13.11
N PHE A 96 32.54 -26.99 12.18
CA PHE A 96 33.23 -26.97 10.88
C PHE A 96 34.74 -26.71 11.03
N ALA A 97 35.17 -26.01 12.09
CA ALA A 97 36.55 -25.72 12.35
C ALA A 97 37.42 -26.97 12.68
N GLU A 98 36.80 -28.12 12.99
CA GLU A 98 37.50 -29.39 13.12
C GLU A 98 38.07 -29.91 11.79
N TYR A 99 37.45 -29.50 10.65
CA TYR A 99 37.79 -29.98 9.32
C TYR A 99 38.53 -28.93 8.47
N VAL A 100 38.37 -27.66 8.80
CA VAL A 100 38.91 -26.54 8.03
C VAL A 100 39.53 -25.54 8.97
N ASP A 101 40.81 -25.24 8.75
CA ASP A 101 41.49 -24.14 9.47
C ASP A 101 40.89 -22.80 9.03
N LEU A 102 39.93 -22.31 9.81
CA LEU A 102 39.19 -21.09 9.54
C LEU A 102 40.02 -19.88 9.95
N PRO A 103 40.43 -18.98 9.02
CA PRO A 103 41.12 -17.76 9.36
C PRO A 103 40.16 -16.78 10.07
N LYS A 104 40.73 -15.81 10.82
CA LYS A 104 39.92 -14.73 11.40
C LYS A 104 39.15 -14.00 10.28
N SER A 105 37.87 -13.71 10.50
CA SER A 105 37.01 -13.08 9.48
C SER A 105 37.58 -11.72 9.03
N GLY A 106 38.18 -10.95 9.92
CA GLY A 106 38.86 -9.69 9.59
C GLY A 106 40.13 -9.81 8.72
N SER A 107 40.61 -11.04 8.43
CA SER A 107 41.77 -11.26 7.53
C SER A 107 41.40 -11.34 6.05
N PHE A 108 40.09 -11.41 5.71
CA PHE A 108 39.60 -11.42 4.34
C PHE A 108 39.51 -10.00 3.79
N GLU A 109 39.93 -9.81 2.56
CA GLU A 109 39.69 -8.56 1.85
C GLU A 109 38.23 -8.51 1.36
N ARG A 110 37.56 -7.33 1.52
CA ARG A 110 36.24 -7.05 0.95
C ARG A 110 35.14 -8.07 1.32
N ILE A 111 35.05 -8.44 2.57
CA ILE A 111 34.04 -9.40 3.09
C ILE A 111 32.61 -8.99 2.69
N SER A 112 32.32 -7.70 2.67
CA SER A 112 30.99 -7.15 2.32
C SER A 112 30.61 -7.41 0.86
N GLU A 113 31.54 -7.73 -0.03
CA GLU A 113 31.31 -8.03 -1.45
C GLU A 113 30.92 -9.48 -1.68
N THR A 114 30.98 -10.36 -0.67
CA THR A 114 30.59 -11.78 -0.78
C THR A 114 29.54 -12.14 0.28
N PRO A 115 28.33 -11.52 0.24
CA PRO A 115 27.21 -12.01 1.05
C PRO A 115 26.83 -13.42 0.61
N HIS A 116 26.35 -14.25 1.57
CA HIS A 116 26.05 -15.67 1.26
C HIS A 116 24.99 -15.86 0.17
N ALA A 117 24.03 -14.92 0.01
CA ALA A 117 23.06 -14.98 -1.09
C ALA A 117 23.74 -14.89 -2.46
N LEU A 118 24.67 -13.93 -2.65
CA LEU A 118 25.51 -13.83 -3.85
C LEU A 118 26.39 -15.06 -4.03
N ALA A 119 26.95 -15.57 -2.91
CA ALA A 119 27.76 -16.77 -2.96
C ALA A 119 26.94 -18.01 -3.39
N SER A 120 25.67 -18.11 -2.96
CA SER A 120 24.76 -19.18 -3.39
C SER A 120 24.56 -19.13 -4.90
N GLU A 121 24.24 -17.98 -5.45
CA GLU A 121 24.07 -17.80 -6.87
C GLU A 121 25.36 -18.14 -7.67
N ALA A 122 26.51 -17.65 -7.19
CA ALA A 122 27.80 -17.90 -7.84
C ALA A 122 28.16 -19.40 -7.86
N ILE A 123 27.90 -20.11 -6.76
CA ILE A 123 28.12 -21.58 -6.68
C ILE A 123 27.21 -22.31 -7.67
N LEU A 124 25.92 -21.98 -7.70
CA LEU A 124 24.96 -22.59 -8.63
C LEU A 124 25.37 -22.39 -10.10
N LEU A 125 25.75 -21.16 -10.45
CA LEU A 125 26.22 -20.84 -11.81
C LEU A 125 27.51 -21.58 -12.18
N LYS A 126 28.45 -21.73 -11.24
CA LYS A 126 29.67 -22.50 -11.44
C LYS A 126 29.38 -23.95 -11.82
N PHE A 127 28.36 -24.56 -11.27
CA PHE A 127 27.95 -25.95 -11.61
C PHE A 127 27.03 -26.04 -12.82
N GLY A 128 26.72 -24.93 -13.50
CA GLY A 128 25.91 -24.89 -14.71
C GLY A 128 24.40 -24.81 -14.49
N CYS A 129 23.95 -24.37 -13.31
CA CYS A 129 22.53 -24.09 -13.05
C CYS A 129 22.01 -23.02 -13.99
N LEU A 130 20.73 -23.11 -14.39
CA LEU A 130 20.05 -22.07 -15.16
C LEU A 130 20.07 -20.75 -14.41
N ARG A 131 20.41 -19.65 -15.08
CA ARG A 131 20.52 -18.31 -14.49
C ARG A 131 19.25 -17.88 -13.77
N GLY A 132 18.07 -18.15 -14.35
CA GLY A 132 16.79 -17.81 -13.73
C GLY A 132 16.58 -18.51 -12.38
N ILE A 133 17.02 -19.75 -12.23
CA ILE A 133 16.94 -20.50 -10.97
C ILE A 133 18.01 -20.03 -9.98
N ALA A 134 19.27 -19.85 -10.46
CA ALA A 134 20.35 -19.37 -9.61
C ALA A 134 20.07 -17.97 -9.03
N SER A 135 19.48 -17.05 -9.82
CA SER A 135 19.14 -15.70 -9.37
C SER A 135 18.02 -15.67 -8.31
N ILE A 136 17.16 -16.69 -8.22
CA ILE A 136 16.20 -16.84 -7.13
C ILE A 136 16.94 -17.03 -5.81
N ALA A 137 17.96 -17.90 -5.78
CA ALA A 137 18.80 -18.09 -4.60
C ALA A 137 19.59 -16.79 -4.26
N GLY A 138 20.12 -16.08 -5.27
CA GLY A 138 20.77 -14.77 -5.07
C GLY A 138 19.87 -13.69 -4.50
N ALA A 139 18.55 -13.81 -4.72
CA ALA A 139 17.56 -12.81 -4.34
C ALA A 139 16.86 -13.05 -3.00
N HIS A 140 17.12 -14.17 -2.28
CA HIS A 140 16.35 -14.56 -1.09
C HIS A 140 16.40 -13.56 0.07
N HIS A 141 17.36 -12.64 0.09
CA HIS A 141 17.37 -11.49 1.02
C HIS A 141 16.63 -10.25 0.50
N GLY A 142 15.81 -10.41 -0.54
CA GLY A 142 14.92 -9.38 -1.08
C GLY A 142 15.55 -8.43 -2.08
N LYS A 143 16.82 -8.59 -2.43
CA LYS A 143 17.49 -7.84 -3.48
C LYS A 143 18.33 -8.78 -4.35
N PRO A 144 17.98 -8.93 -5.65
CA PRO A 144 18.80 -9.66 -6.60
C PRO A 144 20.19 -9.05 -6.78
N THR A 145 21.11 -9.83 -7.27
CA THR A 145 22.45 -9.36 -7.61
C THR A 145 22.40 -8.30 -8.73
N ALA A 146 23.30 -7.31 -8.67
CA ALA A 146 23.28 -6.18 -9.57
C ALA A 146 23.53 -6.59 -11.04
N LEU A 147 24.58 -7.37 -11.33
CA LEU A 147 24.93 -7.80 -12.68
C LEU A 147 25.45 -9.25 -12.71
N THR A 148 25.00 -10.03 -13.69
CA THR A 148 25.44 -11.43 -13.88
C THR A 148 26.96 -11.59 -14.03
N ALA A 149 27.64 -10.64 -14.68
CA ALA A 149 29.08 -10.68 -14.82
C ALA A 149 29.82 -10.62 -13.48
N ASP A 150 29.30 -9.83 -12.53
CA ASP A 150 29.88 -9.73 -11.20
C ASP A 150 29.76 -11.03 -10.41
N VAL A 151 28.64 -11.73 -10.57
CA VAL A 151 28.39 -13.04 -9.93
C VAL A 151 29.37 -14.10 -10.43
N CYS A 152 29.50 -14.24 -11.74
CA CYS A 152 30.43 -15.22 -12.34
C CYS A 152 31.88 -14.95 -11.94
N ASN A 153 32.28 -13.70 -11.88
CA ASN A 153 33.65 -13.30 -11.54
C ASN A 153 34.02 -13.55 -10.06
N GLN A 154 33.04 -13.80 -9.18
CA GLN A 154 33.32 -14.03 -7.74
C GLN A 154 34.18 -15.28 -7.48
N ILE A 155 33.94 -16.36 -8.20
CA ILE A 155 34.61 -17.66 -7.97
C ILE A 155 35.82 -17.86 -8.90
N GLU A 156 35.74 -17.42 -10.16
CA GLU A 156 36.70 -17.82 -11.19
C GLU A 156 37.96 -16.93 -11.31
N GLY A 157 38.03 -15.87 -10.55
CA GLY A 157 39.26 -15.05 -10.49
C GLY A 157 39.42 -14.02 -11.62
N GLY A 158 40.19 -12.99 -11.32
CA GLY A 158 40.47 -11.83 -12.14
C GLY A 158 40.05 -10.53 -11.50
N TYR A 159 38.97 -10.51 -10.75
CA TYR A 159 38.52 -9.30 -10.07
C TYR A 159 38.24 -9.50 -8.59
N LYS A 160 38.01 -10.73 -8.11
CA LYS A 160 37.41 -10.85 -6.77
C LYS A 160 37.76 -12.18 -6.12
N ASN A 161 37.53 -12.34 -5.04
CA ASN A 161 37.82 -13.00 -3.80
C ASN A 161 37.58 -14.54 -3.80
N PRO A 162 38.20 -15.37 -4.68
CA PRO A 162 38.09 -16.83 -4.55
C PRO A 162 38.51 -17.30 -3.16
N ASP A 163 39.38 -16.54 -2.48
CA ASP A 163 39.79 -16.80 -1.11
C ASP A 163 38.62 -16.73 -0.11
N ASN A 164 37.57 -15.94 -0.38
CA ASN A 164 36.35 -15.91 0.45
C ASN A 164 35.59 -17.24 0.39
N PHE A 165 35.66 -17.93 -0.74
CA PHE A 165 35.02 -19.23 -0.93
C PHE A 165 35.92 -20.38 -0.42
N TYR A 166 37.20 -20.38 -0.72
CA TYR A 166 38.10 -21.52 -0.60
C TYR A 166 39.19 -21.37 0.45
N GLY A 167 39.28 -20.21 1.11
CA GLY A 167 40.41 -19.86 1.96
C GLY A 167 41.61 -19.36 1.18
N ARG A 168 42.55 -18.73 1.88
CA ARG A 168 43.71 -18.02 1.32
C ARG A 168 44.48 -18.89 0.30
N GLY A 169 44.67 -18.32 -0.88
CA GLY A 169 45.31 -19.04 -2.01
C GLY A 169 44.52 -20.25 -2.48
N MET A 170 43.22 -20.25 -2.30
CA MET A 170 42.32 -21.35 -2.62
C MET A 170 42.72 -22.70 -1.96
N LYS A 171 43.26 -22.64 -0.75
CA LYS A 171 43.78 -23.80 0.01
C LYS A 171 42.80 -25.00 0.04
N TYR A 172 41.50 -24.75 0.15
CA TYR A 172 40.48 -25.78 0.32
C TYR A 172 39.60 -25.99 -0.93
N LYS A 173 40.07 -25.57 -2.13
CA LYS A 173 39.25 -25.61 -3.35
C LYS A 173 38.64 -26.99 -3.62
N SER A 174 39.43 -28.06 -3.56
CA SER A 174 38.94 -29.41 -3.82
C SER A 174 37.86 -29.85 -2.81
N LEU A 175 38.04 -29.48 -1.53
CA LEU A 175 37.08 -29.81 -0.49
C LEU A 175 35.73 -29.09 -0.74
N PHE A 176 35.76 -27.76 -0.90
CA PHE A 176 34.50 -27.01 -1.07
C PHE A 176 33.78 -27.36 -2.38
N ASP A 177 34.53 -27.59 -3.49
CA ASP A 177 33.95 -28.07 -4.74
C ASP A 177 33.24 -29.43 -4.54
N SER A 178 33.80 -30.34 -3.69
CA SER A 178 33.20 -31.61 -3.34
C SER A 178 31.96 -31.45 -2.45
N LEU A 179 32.01 -30.57 -1.44
CA LEU A 179 30.88 -30.32 -0.55
C LEU A 179 29.67 -29.71 -1.29
N TRP A 180 29.92 -28.72 -2.15
CA TRP A 180 28.87 -28.11 -2.97
C TRP A 180 28.27 -29.12 -3.94
N LYS A 181 29.12 -29.95 -4.60
CA LYS A 181 28.62 -31.01 -5.49
C LYS A 181 27.77 -32.02 -4.75
N GLU A 182 28.22 -32.50 -3.58
CA GLU A 182 27.46 -33.41 -2.69
C GLU A 182 26.08 -32.85 -2.37
N TRP A 183 26.01 -31.56 -1.98
CA TRP A 183 24.73 -30.92 -1.65
C TRP A 183 23.83 -30.74 -2.87
N LEU A 184 24.40 -30.37 -4.03
CA LEU A 184 23.65 -30.22 -5.28
C LEU A 184 23.10 -31.56 -5.77
N ASP A 185 23.92 -32.63 -5.79
CA ASP A 185 23.48 -33.96 -6.18
C ASP A 185 22.32 -34.45 -5.29
N TYR A 186 22.45 -34.24 -3.96
CA TYR A 186 21.37 -34.53 -3.01
C TYR A 186 20.12 -33.69 -3.30
N SER A 187 20.28 -32.40 -3.53
CA SER A 187 19.14 -31.48 -3.74
C SER A 187 18.36 -31.84 -5.00
N LEU A 188 19.07 -32.21 -6.08
CA LEU A 188 18.47 -32.70 -7.33
C LEU A 188 17.71 -34.00 -7.12
N GLU A 189 18.35 -35.01 -6.50
CA GLU A 189 17.72 -36.31 -6.18
C GLU A 189 16.46 -36.11 -5.33
N SER A 190 16.58 -35.30 -4.25
CA SER A 190 15.47 -35.02 -3.32
C SER A 190 14.30 -34.27 -3.98
N ALA A 191 14.60 -33.42 -4.98
CA ALA A 191 13.59 -32.71 -5.76
C ALA A 191 13.06 -33.51 -6.97
N GLY A 192 13.63 -34.69 -7.27
CA GLY A 192 13.20 -35.54 -8.37
C GLY A 192 13.74 -35.13 -9.74
N PHE A 193 14.87 -34.38 -9.81
CA PHE A 193 15.56 -34.05 -11.06
C PHE A 193 16.77 -34.95 -11.27
N SER A 194 17.00 -35.33 -12.55
CA SER A 194 18.16 -36.13 -12.90
C SER A 194 19.46 -35.33 -12.85
N ASP A 195 19.40 -34.08 -13.24
CA ASP A 195 20.52 -33.15 -13.32
C ASP A 195 20.02 -31.70 -13.46
N LEU A 196 20.95 -30.72 -13.44
CA LEU A 196 20.62 -29.28 -13.54
C LEU A 196 19.96 -28.88 -14.86
N SER A 197 20.14 -29.66 -15.94
CA SER A 197 19.53 -29.38 -17.24
C SER A 197 18.04 -29.76 -17.30
N ALA A 198 17.57 -30.58 -16.37
CA ALA A 198 16.16 -30.95 -16.21
C ALA A 198 15.31 -29.86 -15.54
N LEU A 199 15.95 -28.85 -14.90
CA LEU A 199 15.27 -27.72 -14.31
C LEU A 199 14.53 -26.89 -15.37
N PRO A 200 13.35 -26.35 -15.08
CA PRO A 200 12.59 -25.54 -16.04
C PRO A 200 13.23 -24.15 -16.22
N ASP A 201 13.28 -23.70 -17.48
CA ASP A 201 13.52 -22.28 -17.76
C ASP A 201 12.23 -21.50 -17.59
N ILE A 202 12.17 -20.60 -16.61
CA ILE A 202 10.99 -19.86 -16.20
C ILE A 202 11.18 -18.35 -16.44
N SER A 203 10.07 -17.66 -16.72
CA SER A 203 10.07 -16.21 -16.96
C SER A 203 10.37 -15.40 -15.69
N VAL A 204 10.82 -14.15 -15.87
CA VAL A 204 11.08 -13.22 -14.74
C VAL A 204 9.87 -13.06 -13.81
N PRO A 205 8.62 -12.93 -14.30
CA PRO A 205 7.47 -12.87 -13.39
C PRO A 205 7.31 -14.12 -12.51
N ALA A 206 7.56 -15.32 -13.06
CA ALA A 206 7.54 -16.56 -12.27
C ALA A 206 8.67 -16.58 -11.22
N GLN A 207 9.89 -16.16 -11.62
CA GLN A 207 11.03 -16.02 -10.69
C GLN A 207 10.71 -15.06 -9.55
N VAL A 208 10.05 -13.93 -9.81
CA VAL A 208 9.63 -12.94 -8.79
C VAL A 208 8.68 -13.56 -7.77
N VAL A 209 7.66 -14.31 -8.21
CA VAL A 209 6.72 -14.98 -7.30
C VAL A 209 7.41 -16.06 -6.49
N ILE A 210 8.21 -16.93 -7.12
CA ILE A 210 8.95 -17.99 -6.43
C ILE A 210 9.95 -17.40 -5.41
N SER A 211 10.63 -16.29 -5.76
CA SER A 211 11.50 -15.58 -4.81
C SER A 211 10.71 -15.03 -3.60
N GLY A 212 9.51 -14.50 -3.83
CA GLY A 212 8.63 -14.05 -2.74
C GLY A 212 8.22 -15.20 -1.80
N MET A 213 7.88 -16.36 -2.37
CA MET A 213 7.60 -17.58 -1.61
C MET A 213 8.84 -18.05 -0.83
N LEU A 214 10.00 -18.07 -1.45
CA LEU A 214 11.26 -18.48 -0.83
C LEU A 214 11.65 -17.57 0.33
N ILE A 215 11.56 -16.25 0.15
CA ILE A 215 11.79 -15.28 1.23
C ILE A 215 10.85 -15.55 2.41
N THR A 216 9.58 -15.84 2.13
CA THR A 216 8.58 -16.16 3.16
C THR A 216 8.97 -17.44 3.90
N ALA A 217 9.34 -18.50 3.17
CA ALA A 217 9.74 -19.77 3.75
C ALA A 217 11.02 -19.65 4.59
N ASP A 218 12.04 -18.94 4.10
CA ASP A 218 13.29 -18.71 4.84
C ASP A 218 13.05 -17.89 6.11
N TRP A 219 12.20 -16.84 6.07
CA TRP A 219 11.89 -16.06 7.28
C TRP A 219 11.19 -16.89 8.35
N ILE A 220 10.29 -17.81 7.96
CA ILE A 220 9.65 -18.73 8.90
C ILE A 220 10.68 -19.72 9.45
N ALA A 221 11.46 -20.37 8.58
CA ALA A 221 12.51 -21.31 8.96
C ALA A 221 13.64 -20.67 9.76
N SER A 222 13.79 -19.36 9.63
CA SER A 222 14.77 -18.56 10.36
C SER A 222 14.31 -18.10 11.74
N ASN A 223 13.04 -18.24 12.07
CA ASN A 223 12.50 -17.83 13.37
C ASN A 223 12.70 -18.94 14.41
N THR A 224 13.51 -18.68 15.43
CA THR A 224 13.83 -19.64 16.50
C THR A 224 12.64 -20.01 17.37
N THR A 225 11.57 -19.22 17.36
CA THR A 225 10.30 -19.57 18.01
C THR A 225 9.65 -20.78 17.33
N TYR A 226 9.68 -20.85 16.00
CA TYR A 226 9.11 -21.96 15.22
C TYR A 226 10.11 -23.10 15.01
N PHE A 227 11.37 -22.74 14.74
CA PHE A 227 12.46 -23.67 14.48
C PHE A 227 13.60 -23.42 15.50
N PRO A 228 13.52 -24.01 16.71
CA PRO A 228 14.54 -23.83 17.74
C PRO A 228 15.89 -24.37 17.28
N LEU A 229 16.97 -23.72 17.76
CA LEU A 229 18.34 -24.20 17.61
C LEU A 229 18.52 -25.53 18.35
N ILE A 230 19.52 -26.29 17.98
CA ILE A 230 19.90 -27.53 18.67
C ILE A 230 21.10 -27.28 19.59
N SER A 231 21.23 -28.06 20.68
CA SER A 231 22.36 -27.93 21.58
C SER A 231 23.69 -28.31 20.91
N ALA A 232 24.78 -27.73 21.35
CA ALA A 232 26.13 -28.04 20.88
C ALA A 232 26.51 -29.53 21.00
N ASP A 233 25.95 -30.22 21.98
CA ASP A 233 26.18 -31.65 22.22
C ASP A 233 25.28 -32.54 21.35
N GLU A 234 24.28 -31.97 20.65
CA GLU A 234 23.36 -32.67 19.78
C GLU A 234 23.81 -32.57 18.33
N GLN A 235 23.93 -33.69 17.67
CA GLN A 235 23.98 -33.77 16.21
C GLN A 235 22.55 -34.03 15.72
N GLY A 236 21.96 -33.07 15.03
CA GLY A 236 20.64 -33.23 14.43
C GLY A 236 20.56 -34.52 13.61
N GLN A 237 19.45 -35.28 13.75
CA GLN A 237 19.24 -36.51 13.01
C GLN A 237 18.45 -36.21 11.72
N PHE A 238 18.84 -36.85 10.63
CA PHE A 238 18.16 -36.67 9.34
C PHE A 238 16.68 -37.08 9.37
N SER A 239 16.28 -37.98 10.28
CA SER A 239 14.90 -38.43 10.50
C SER A 239 13.97 -37.36 11.10
N ASP A 240 14.52 -36.33 11.73
CA ASP A 240 13.74 -35.38 12.53
C ASP A 240 13.10 -34.27 11.67
N TYR A 241 13.47 -34.21 10.41
CA TYR A 241 13.03 -33.16 9.48
C TYR A 241 11.50 -33.05 9.28
N PRO A 242 10.73 -34.15 9.00
CA PRO A 242 9.29 -34.01 8.79
C PRO A 242 8.54 -33.58 10.06
N GLU A 243 8.93 -34.13 11.23
CA GLU A 243 8.31 -33.84 12.52
C GLU A 243 8.55 -32.37 12.92
N ARG A 244 9.76 -31.89 12.67
CA ARG A 244 10.16 -30.51 12.94
C ARG A 244 9.34 -29.52 12.10
N THR A 245 9.13 -29.79 10.81
CA THR A 245 8.30 -28.98 9.92
C THR A 245 6.84 -28.98 10.34
N GLU A 246 6.27 -30.16 10.69
CA GLU A 246 4.88 -30.25 11.16
C GLU A 246 4.66 -29.50 12.46
N ALA A 247 5.57 -29.62 13.41
CA ALA A 247 5.50 -28.91 14.68
C ALA A 247 5.52 -27.38 14.47
N ALA A 248 6.43 -26.90 13.61
CA ALA A 248 6.51 -25.47 13.25
C ALA A 248 5.24 -24.99 12.56
N TRP A 249 4.75 -25.71 11.56
CA TRP A 249 3.54 -25.37 10.82
C TRP A 249 2.32 -25.28 11.74
N ASN A 250 2.14 -26.26 12.61
CA ASN A 250 1.06 -26.26 13.57
C ASN A 250 1.16 -25.13 14.60
N LYS A 251 2.38 -24.72 14.97
CA LYS A 251 2.60 -23.60 15.90
C LYS A 251 2.32 -22.24 15.28
N ILE A 252 2.48 -22.08 13.96
CA ILE A 252 2.18 -20.83 13.26
C ILE A 252 0.68 -20.57 13.20
N HIS A 253 -0.16 -21.62 13.15
CA HIS A 253 -1.62 -21.53 13.04
C HIS A 253 -2.08 -20.65 11.86
N PHE A 254 -1.53 -20.86 10.67
CA PHE A 254 -2.02 -20.13 9.49
C PHE A 254 -3.50 -20.39 9.26
N THR A 255 -4.22 -19.33 8.89
CA THR A 255 -5.61 -19.38 8.43
C THR A 255 -5.76 -20.19 7.16
N ASP A 256 -6.98 -20.68 6.88
CA ASP A 256 -7.30 -21.26 5.59
C ASP A 256 -7.28 -20.22 4.47
N ILE A 257 -7.10 -20.64 3.22
CA ILE A 257 -7.26 -19.76 2.07
C ILE A 257 -8.75 -19.56 1.81
N TRP A 258 -9.15 -18.30 1.58
CA TRP A 258 -10.50 -18.04 1.13
C TRP A 258 -10.79 -18.75 -0.20
N ASN A 259 -11.87 -19.50 -0.24
CA ASN A 259 -12.38 -20.13 -1.44
C ASN A 259 -13.78 -19.61 -1.71
N SER A 260 -13.92 -18.75 -2.72
CA SER A 260 -15.23 -18.17 -3.03
C SER A 260 -16.15 -19.20 -3.69
N THR A 261 -17.35 -19.33 -3.16
CA THR A 261 -18.41 -20.19 -3.69
C THR A 261 -19.27 -19.53 -4.77
N ALA A 262 -19.07 -18.21 -5.04
CA ALA A 262 -19.85 -17.41 -5.98
C ALA A 262 -19.56 -17.73 -7.48
N ARG A 263 -19.24 -18.99 -7.82
CA ARG A 263 -18.84 -19.39 -9.18
C ARG A 263 -19.93 -19.12 -10.23
N PHE A 264 -21.20 -19.23 -9.84
CA PHE A 264 -22.36 -19.03 -10.69
C PHE A 264 -23.03 -17.66 -10.49
N GLY A 265 -22.36 -16.72 -9.81
CA GLY A 265 -22.86 -15.41 -9.48
C GLY A 265 -23.48 -15.32 -8.10
N LEU A 266 -23.97 -14.14 -7.76
CA LEU A 266 -24.72 -13.85 -6.54
C LEU A 266 -26.13 -13.49 -6.96
N ASP A 267 -27.14 -14.24 -6.51
CA ASP A 267 -28.52 -13.87 -6.66
C ASP A 267 -28.94 -12.78 -5.64
N ASP A 268 -30.17 -12.28 -5.77
CA ASP A 268 -30.69 -11.19 -4.96
C ASP A 268 -30.75 -11.55 -3.46
N GLU A 269 -30.99 -12.83 -3.13
CA GLU A 269 -31.03 -13.29 -1.74
C GLU A 269 -29.63 -13.38 -1.14
N ALA A 270 -28.67 -13.94 -1.84
CA ALA A 270 -27.28 -14.00 -1.42
C ALA A 270 -26.69 -12.58 -1.27
N PHE A 271 -27.01 -11.66 -2.19
CA PHE A 271 -26.62 -10.26 -2.05
C PHE A 271 -27.23 -9.62 -0.79
N LYS A 272 -28.52 -9.85 -0.55
CA LYS A 272 -29.20 -9.34 0.64
C LYS A 272 -28.65 -9.90 1.94
N GLU A 273 -28.28 -11.16 1.95
CA GLU A 273 -27.61 -11.79 3.11
C GLU A 273 -26.28 -11.12 3.41
N ARG A 274 -25.45 -10.84 2.39
CA ARG A 274 -24.15 -10.17 2.53
C ARG A 274 -24.26 -8.72 2.99
N PHE A 275 -25.19 -7.95 2.39
CA PHE A 275 -25.22 -6.49 2.54
C PHE A 275 -26.42 -5.96 3.32
N GLY A 276 -27.43 -6.77 3.61
CA GLY A 276 -28.64 -6.39 4.35
C GLY A 276 -29.73 -5.70 3.51
N PHE A 277 -29.55 -5.60 2.18
CA PHE A 277 -30.50 -5.00 1.24
C PHE A 277 -30.39 -5.65 -0.15
N LEU A 278 -31.45 -5.51 -0.96
CA LEU A 278 -31.46 -6.01 -2.34
C LEU A 278 -30.56 -5.15 -3.24
N PRO A 279 -29.94 -5.74 -4.29
CA PRO A 279 -29.13 -4.96 -5.22
C PRO A 279 -30.01 -3.95 -5.98
N ASN A 280 -29.48 -2.74 -6.14
CA ASN A 280 -30.12 -1.78 -7.03
C ASN A 280 -29.84 -2.16 -8.51
N PRO A 281 -30.56 -1.57 -9.49
CA PRO A 281 -30.41 -1.94 -10.91
C PRO A 281 -28.98 -1.85 -11.45
N THR A 282 -28.19 -0.87 -10.99
CA THR A 282 -26.77 -0.75 -11.38
C THR A 282 -25.94 -1.90 -10.83
N GLN A 283 -26.13 -2.26 -9.57
CA GLN A 283 -25.45 -3.39 -8.92
C GLN A 283 -25.85 -4.71 -9.59
N ALA A 284 -27.13 -4.91 -9.86
CA ALA A 284 -27.63 -6.10 -10.55
C ALA A 284 -27.02 -6.26 -11.95
N ASP A 285 -26.92 -5.16 -12.71
CA ASP A 285 -26.27 -5.15 -14.03
C ASP A 285 -24.79 -5.54 -13.98
N ILE A 286 -24.05 -5.05 -12.99
CA ILE A 286 -22.63 -5.39 -12.77
C ILE A 286 -22.50 -6.88 -12.46
N ILE A 287 -23.31 -7.38 -11.51
CA ILE A 287 -23.29 -8.77 -11.07
C ILE A 287 -23.64 -9.71 -12.23
N SER A 288 -24.75 -9.43 -12.97
CA SER A 288 -25.14 -10.27 -14.11
C SER A 288 -24.06 -10.29 -15.19
N THR A 289 -23.47 -9.13 -15.51
CA THR A 289 -22.41 -9.05 -16.52
C THR A 289 -21.17 -9.86 -16.12
N ALA A 290 -20.81 -9.81 -14.86
CA ALA A 290 -19.68 -10.59 -14.33
C ALA A 290 -20.00 -12.09 -14.29
N THR A 291 -21.24 -12.45 -13.97
CA THR A 291 -21.70 -13.84 -13.97
C THR A 291 -21.66 -14.45 -15.38
N ASP A 292 -22.06 -13.70 -16.40
CA ASP A 292 -22.10 -14.14 -17.80
C ASP A 292 -20.73 -14.14 -18.48
N ALA A 293 -19.74 -13.43 -17.93
CA ALA A 293 -18.39 -13.36 -18.52
C ALA A 293 -17.65 -14.70 -18.40
N GLU A 294 -16.96 -15.12 -19.48
CA GLU A 294 -16.22 -16.41 -19.52
C GLU A 294 -14.88 -16.39 -18.80
N SER A 295 -14.30 -15.22 -18.53
CA SER A 295 -12.99 -15.09 -17.88
C SER A 295 -12.93 -13.89 -16.96
N SER A 296 -12.07 -13.95 -15.95
CA SER A 296 -11.67 -12.80 -15.15
C SER A 296 -10.79 -11.85 -15.99
N GLY A 297 -10.75 -10.57 -15.60
CA GLY A 297 -9.97 -9.54 -16.30
C GLY A 297 -9.92 -8.25 -15.49
N ILE A 298 -9.78 -7.10 -16.17
CA ILE A 298 -9.95 -5.79 -15.55
C ILE A 298 -11.41 -5.33 -15.74
N TYR A 299 -12.02 -4.81 -14.66
CA TYR A 299 -13.36 -4.26 -14.61
C TYR A 299 -13.28 -2.82 -14.11
N ILE A 300 -13.75 -1.86 -14.91
CA ILE A 300 -13.75 -0.44 -14.56
C ILE A 300 -15.21 0.00 -14.40
N ILE A 301 -15.60 0.37 -13.21
CA ILE A 301 -16.94 0.82 -12.84
C ILE A 301 -16.92 2.34 -12.71
N GLU A 302 -17.54 3.01 -13.67
CA GLU A 302 -17.73 4.46 -13.67
C GLU A 302 -19.18 4.75 -13.29
N ALA A 303 -19.39 5.24 -12.07
CA ALA A 303 -20.73 5.49 -11.55
C ALA A 303 -20.73 6.60 -10.48
N PRO A 304 -21.84 7.34 -10.33
CA PRO A 304 -21.93 8.45 -9.39
C PRO A 304 -21.70 8.00 -7.94
N MET A 305 -21.33 8.97 -7.10
CA MET A 305 -21.16 8.74 -5.66
C MET A 305 -22.50 8.35 -5.03
N GLY A 306 -22.46 7.46 -4.03
CA GLY A 306 -23.65 7.02 -3.28
C GLY A 306 -24.47 5.92 -3.96
N LEU A 307 -24.05 5.42 -5.13
CA LEU A 307 -24.76 4.36 -5.86
C LEU A 307 -24.40 2.93 -5.38
N GLY A 308 -23.61 2.82 -4.31
CA GLY A 308 -23.21 1.50 -3.78
C GLY A 308 -22.14 0.80 -4.60
N LYS A 309 -21.17 1.57 -5.15
CA LYS A 309 -20.02 1.02 -5.89
C LYS A 309 -19.20 0.03 -5.07
N THR A 310 -19.06 0.30 -3.77
CA THR A 310 -18.29 -0.57 -2.86
C THR A 310 -18.92 -1.94 -2.75
N GLU A 311 -20.22 -2.04 -2.49
CA GLU A 311 -20.93 -3.31 -2.38
C GLU A 311 -20.94 -4.05 -3.73
N ALA A 312 -21.09 -3.33 -4.84
CA ALA A 312 -20.92 -3.92 -6.17
C ALA A 312 -19.52 -4.50 -6.40
N ALA A 313 -18.47 -3.79 -5.95
CA ALA A 313 -17.09 -4.26 -6.07
C ALA A 313 -16.81 -5.48 -5.18
N LEU A 314 -17.40 -5.55 -3.98
CA LEU A 314 -17.27 -6.70 -3.11
C LEU A 314 -17.97 -7.93 -3.69
N ALA A 315 -19.21 -7.80 -4.15
CA ALA A 315 -19.93 -8.85 -4.85
C ALA A 315 -19.20 -9.32 -6.12
N LEU A 316 -18.69 -8.36 -6.91
CA LEU A 316 -17.87 -8.65 -8.08
C LEU A 316 -16.56 -9.37 -7.69
N SER A 317 -15.96 -9.03 -6.55
CA SER A 317 -14.75 -9.69 -6.06
C SER A 317 -15.00 -11.17 -5.73
N GLU A 318 -16.15 -11.51 -5.15
CA GLU A 318 -16.54 -12.91 -4.90
C GLU A 318 -16.65 -13.71 -6.21
N ILE A 319 -17.34 -13.15 -7.22
CA ILE A 319 -17.52 -13.80 -8.52
C ILE A 319 -16.17 -13.97 -9.24
N LEU A 320 -15.35 -12.94 -9.25
CA LEU A 320 -14.05 -12.99 -9.93
C LEU A 320 -13.06 -13.89 -9.20
N ALA A 321 -13.09 -13.93 -7.86
CA ALA A 321 -12.27 -14.84 -7.07
C ALA A 321 -12.62 -16.30 -7.36
N ALA A 322 -13.90 -16.65 -7.34
CA ALA A 322 -14.37 -18.00 -7.66
C ALA A 322 -13.99 -18.44 -9.08
N ARG A 323 -14.00 -17.50 -10.03
CA ARG A 323 -13.66 -17.79 -11.44
C ARG A 323 -12.16 -17.90 -11.66
N ALA A 324 -11.36 -17.07 -10.98
CA ALA A 324 -9.92 -17.06 -11.14
C ALA A 324 -9.20 -18.08 -10.24
N GLY A 325 -9.88 -18.60 -9.19
CA GLY A 325 -9.23 -19.36 -8.13
C GLY A 325 -8.36 -18.48 -7.23
N ALA A 326 -8.77 -17.22 -7.00
CA ALA A 326 -8.07 -16.31 -6.10
C ALA A 326 -8.41 -16.60 -4.64
N GLY A 327 -7.41 -16.51 -3.77
CA GLY A 327 -7.51 -16.85 -2.34
C GLY A 327 -7.59 -15.64 -1.41
N GLY A 328 -7.96 -14.46 -1.90
CA GLY A 328 -8.09 -13.26 -1.10
C GLY A 328 -8.39 -12.01 -1.90
N MET A 329 -8.39 -10.86 -1.20
CA MET A 329 -8.63 -9.55 -1.82
C MET A 329 -7.70 -8.48 -1.26
N PHE A 330 -7.28 -7.57 -2.12
CA PHE A 330 -6.68 -6.29 -1.73
C PHE A 330 -7.61 -5.15 -2.10
N PHE A 331 -7.98 -4.30 -1.13
CA PHE A 331 -8.81 -3.12 -1.34
C PHE A 331 -7.98 -1.85 -1.09
N GLY A 332 -7.60 -1.17 -2.16
CA GLY A 332 -6.76 0.02 -2.15
C GLY A 332 -7.57 1.31 -2.19
N MET A 333 -7.41 2.15 -1.16
CA MET A 333 -8.05 3.45 -0.98
C MET A 333 -7.06 4.60 -1.20
N PRO A 334 -7.51 5.80 -1.58
CA PRO A 334 -6.60 6.93 -1.81
C PRO A 334 -5.93 7.47 -0.53
N THR A 335 -6.57 7.33 0.63
CA THR A 335 -6.07 7.87 1.91
C THR A 335 -6.26 6.91 3.08
N GLN A 336 -5.49 7.11 4.16
CA GLN A 336 -5.64 6.34 5.40
C GLN A 336 -7.01 6.57 6.06
N ALA A 337 -7.52 7.80 6.03
CA ALA A 337 -8.83 8.13 6.59
C ALA A 337 -9.96 7.36 5.88
N THR A 338 -9.90 7.26 4.54
CA THR A 338 -10.86 6.45 3.77
C THR A 338 -10.75 4.97 4.11
N SER A 339 -9.54 4.46 4.29
CA SER A 339 -9.29 3.06 4.69
C SER A 339 -9.89 2.74 6.05
N ASN A 340 -9.73 3.63 7.03
CA ASN A 340 -10.35 3.49 8.35
C ASN A 340 -11.89 3.52 8.28
N GLY A 341 -12.45 4.47 7.53
CA GLY A 341 -13.91 4.64 7.43
C GLY A 341 -14.63 3.49 6.72
N ILE A 342 -13.95 2.76 5.85
CA ILE A 342 -14.54 1.61 5.13
C ILE A 342 -14.29 0.29 5.85
N PHE A 343 -13.33 0.23 6.76
CA PHE A 343 -12.89 -1.01 7.41
C PHE A 343 -14.04 -1.79 8.06
N PRO A 344 -14.94 -1.20 8.87
CA PRO A 344 -16.03 -1.95 9.51
C PRO A 344 -17.00 -2.61 8.49
N ARG A 345 -17.19 -1.98 7.32
CA ARG A 345 -18.04 -2.54 6.25
C ARG A 345 -17.39 -3.74 5.58
N LEU A 346 -16.09 -3.66 5.35
CA LEU A 346 -15.30 -4.75 4.75
C LEU A 346 -15.11 -5.89 5.73
N GLU A 347 -14.91 -5.58 7.01
CA GLU A 347 -14.85 -6.56 8.09
C GLU A 347 -16.16 -7.36 8.17
N LYS A 348 -17.30 -6.67 8.22
CA LYS A 348 -18.61 -7.33 8.23
C LYS A 348 -18.83 -8.23 7.01
N TRP A 349 -18.46 -7.74 5.82
CA TRP A 349 -18.55 -8.53 4.60
C TRP A 349 -17.63 -9.76 4.66
N ALA A 350 -16.36 -9.58 5.02
CA ALA A 350 -15.39 -10.67 5.10
C ALA A 350 -15.77 -11.71 6.17
N GLY A 351 -16.32 -11.27 7.31
CA GLY A 351 -16.85 -12.16 8.35
C GLY A 351 -18.01 -13.03 7.87
N GLY A 352 -18.84 -12.49 6.95
CA GLY A 352 -19.91 -13.27 6.31
C GLY A 352 -19.43 -14.25 5.24
N LEU A 353 -18.13 -14.31 4.92
CA LEU A 353 -17.58 -15.25 3.92
C LEU A 353 -17.08 -16.57 4.52
N ALA A 354 -16.98 -16.70 5.83
CA ALA A 354 -16.62 -17.94 6.48
C ALA A 354 -17.72 -19.00 6.23
N GLU A 355 -17.35 -20.15 5.69
CA GLU A 355 -18.32 -21.20 5.32
C GLU A 355 -18.90 -21.92 6.55
N ASP A 356 -18.16 -21.94 7.66
CA ASP A 356 -18.56 -22.51 8.94
C ASP A 356 -17.85 -21.80 10.12
N GLU A 357 -18.25 -22.11 11.36
CA GLU A 357 -17.67 -21.57 12.59
C GLU A 357 -16.18 -21.97 12.80
N GLN A 358 -15.65 -22.88 12.02
CA GLN A 358 -14.25 -23.36 12.12
C GLN A 358 -13.34 -22.70 11.07
N THR A 359 -13.91 -22.09 10.03
CA THR A 359 -13.14 -21.41 8.97
C THR A 359 -12.64 -20.08 9.48
N LEU A 360 -11.32 -19.93 9.66
CA LEU A 360 -10.67 -18.68 10.05
C LEU A 360 -10.04 -17.99 8.84
N LEU A 361 -10.36 -16.73 8.62
CA LEU A 361 -9.82 -15.91 7.55
C LEU A 361 -9.01 -14.74 8.12
N ALA A 362 -7.86 -14.46 7.54
CA ALA A 362 -6.99 -13.38 8.01
C ALA A 362 -7.32 -12.03 7.35
N ILE A 363 -7.58 -11.01 8.16
CA ILE A 363 -7.80 -9.63 7.71
C ILE A 363 -6.68 -8.71 8.20
N LYS A 364 -6.26 -7.76 7.36
CA LYS A 364 -5.21 -6.80 7.66
C LYS A 364 -5.57 -5.39 7.21
N LEU A 365 -5.43 -4.42 8.13
CA LEU A 365 -5.46 -3.00 7.81
C LEU A 365 -4.04 -2.51 7.51
N ALA A 366 -3.81 -2.05 6.27
CA ALA A 366 -2.49 -1.83 5.68
C ALA A 366 -2.19 -0.35 5.45
N HIS A 367 -1.88 0.38 6.51
CA HIS A 367 -1.35 1.74 6.46
C HIS A 367 -0.59 2.11 7.73
N GLY A 368 0.17 3.21 7.71
CA GLY A 368 1.08 3.60 8.80
C GLY A 368 0.46 3.72 10.19
N ASN A 369 -0.83 4.04 10.26
CA ASN A 369 -1.56 4.25 11.52
C ASN A 369 -2.60 3.14 11.83
N ALA A 370 -2.50 1.97 11.21
CA ALA A 370 -3.46 0.88 11.39
C ALA A 370 -3.60 0.43 12.87
N ALA A 371 -2.49 0.37 13.62
CA ALA A 371 -2.49 0.01 15.04
C ALA A 371 -3.27 0.99 15.93
N LEU A 372 -3.65 2.16 15.42
CA LEU A 372 -4.41 3.18 16.13
C LEU A 372 -5.93 3.10 15.87
N ASN A 373 -6.35 2.27 14.90
CA ASN A 373 -7.76 2.01 14.62
C ASN A 373 -8.36 1.10 15.69
N GLU A 374 -9.49 1.48 16.29
CA GLU A 374 -10.10 0.77 17.42
C GLU A 374 -10.73 -0.55 16.98
N ASP A 375 -11.52 -0.56 15.90
CA ASP A 375 -12.16 -1.77 15.37
C ASP A 375 -11.10 -2.82 15.02
N TYR A 376 -10.00 -2.40 14.37
CA TYR A 376 -8.89 -3.28 14.05
C TYR A 376 -8.16 -3.83 15.29
N ARG A 377 -8.07 -3.03 16.36
CA ARG A 377 -7.46 -3.45 17.63
C ARG A 377 -8.31 -4.45 18.38
N GLU A 378 -9.63 -4.33 18.35
CA GLU A 378 -10.54 -5.29 18.97
C GLU A 378 -10.38 -6.69 18.39
N LEU A 379 -10.22 -6.80 17.07
CA LEU A 379 -9.88 -8.06 16.41
C LEU A 379 -8.54 -8.63 16.86
N PHE A 380 -7.55 -7.77 17.16
CA PHE A 380 -6.23 -8.21 17.61
C PHE A 380 -6.22 -8.66 19.07
N THR A 381 -6.96 -7.99 19.95
CA THR A 381 -6.98 -8.29 21.39
C THR A 381 -7.85 -9.49 21.75
N GLY A 382 -8.85 -9.82 20.96
CA GLY A 382 -9.71 -10.98 21.16
C GLY A 382 -8.99 -12.34 21.07
N HIS A 383 -7.76 -12.38 20.53
CA HIS A 383 -7.05 -13.64 20.21
C HIS A 383 -5.75 -13.87 20.99
N SER A 384 -5.40 -13.00 21.96
CA SER A 384 -4.18 -13.17 22.78
C SER A 384 -4.23 -14.36 23.77
N ASN A 385 -5.40 -14.97 23.94
CA ASN A 385 -5.57 -16.24 24.65
C ASN A 385 -6.40 -17.16 23.74
N LEU A 386 -5.83 -18.22 23.24
CA LEU A 386 -6.33 -19.24 22.31
C LEU A 386 -7.67 -19.92 22.70
N ASN A 387 -8.62 -19.22 23.30
CA ASN A 387 -10.01 -19.62 23.41
C ASN A 387 -10.79 -18.85 22.34
N ILE A 388 -10.91 -19.46 21.18
CA ILE A 388 -11.59 -18.93 19.98
C ILE A 388 -13.09 -18.89 20.26
N GLU A 389 -13.58 -17.77 20.73
CA GLU A 389 -14.98 -17.36 20.66
C GLU A 389 -15.03 -16.00 19.92
N SER A 390 -14.71 -15.99 18.61
CA SER A 390 -15.06 -14.87 17.76
C SER A 390 -16.29 -15.24 16.93
N ASP A 391 -17.37 -14.49 17.10
CA ASP A 391 -18.61 -14.65 16.32
C ASP A 391 -18.42 -14.41 14.81
N SER A 392 -17.25 -13.94 14.34
CA SER A 392 -17.05 -13.47 12.97
C SER A 392 -16.16 -14.35 12.07
N GLY A 393 -15.46 -15.36 12.60
CA GLY A 393 -14.52 -16.17 11.80
C GLY A 393 -13.30 -15.39 11.23
N LEU A 394 -13.12 -14.12 11.61
CA LEU A 394 -12.01 -13.25 11.18
C LEU A 394 -10.97 -13.11 12.28
N ILE A 395 -9.69 -13.13 11.88
CA ILE A 395 -8.58 -12.91 12.81
C ILE A 395 -7.53 -11.95 12.23
N VAL A 396 -6.84 -11.23 13.12
CA VAL A 396 -5.58 -10.54 12.80
C VAL A 396 -4.43 -11.45 13.21
N HIS A 397 -3.81 -12.08 12.25
CA HIS A 397 -2.78 -13.07 12.49
C HIS A 397 -1.43 -12.42 12.80
N ASP A 398 -0.78 -12.78 13.92
CA ASP A 398 0.48 -12.16 14.39
C ASP A 398 1.62 -12.23 13.37
N TRP A 399 1.75 -13.34 12.64
CA TRP A 399 2.79 -13.49 11.64
C TRP A 399 2.66 -12.46 10.50
N PHE A 400 1.43 -12.07 10.14
CA PHE A 400 1.18 -11.02 9.12
C PHE A 400 1.25 -9.60 9.68
N SER A 401 1.46 -9.40 11.00
CA SER A 401 1.49 -8.06 11.61
C SER A 401 2.73 -7.25 11.25
N GLY A 402 3.81 -7.88 10.80
CA GLY A 402 4.99 -7.21 10.28
C GLY A 402 4.68 -6.39 9.01
N ARG A 403 5.24 -5.17 8.91
CA ARG A 403 4.99 -4.25 7.76
C ARG A 403 5.27 -4.89 6.40
N LYS A 404 6.34 -5.68 6.27
CA LYS A 404 6.72 -6.34 5.00
C LYS A 404 5.83 -7.53 4.63
N GLN A 405 5.11 -8.11 5.59
CA GLN A 405 4.25 -9.29 5.44
C GLN A 405 2.79 -8.93 5.22
N THR A 406 2.46 -7.63 5.31
CA THR A 406 1.09 -7.10 5.26
C THR A 406 0.26 -7.65 4.08
N LEU A 407 0.83 -7.72 2.87
CA LEU A 407 0.12 -8.19 1.68
C LEU A 407 -0.06 -9.72 1.61
N LEU A 408 0.50 -10.47 2.56
CA LEU A 408 0.36 -11.94 2.61
C LEU A 408 -0.91 -12.41 3.34
N SER A 409 -1.60 -11.51 4.08
CA SER A 409 -2.92 -11.78 4.68
C SER A 409 -4.00 -11.99 3.61
N ASP A 410 -5.06 -12.74 3.89
CA ASP A 410 -6.10 -13.07 2.90
C ASP A 410 -6.86 -11.83 2.44
N PHE A 411 -7.38 -11.04 3.38
CA PHE A 411 -8.01 -9.75 3.10
C PHE A 411 -7.12 -8.61 3.58
N VAL A 412 -6.80 -7.71 2.66
CA VAL A 412 -5.96 -6.54 2.93
C VAL A 412 -6.70 -5.28 2.53
N ILE A 413 -6.94 -4.41 3.50
CA ILE A 413 -7.56 -3.11 3.30
C ILE A 413 -6.48 -2.06 3.60
N GLY A 414 -6.23 -1.16 2.67
CA GLY A 414 -5.17 -0.19 2.89
C GLY A 414 -5.14 0.95 1.89
N THR A 415 -4.07 1.74 1.97
CA THR A 415 -3.86 2.77 0.96
C THR A 415 -3.36 2.14 -0.35
N VAL A 416 -3.72 2.78 -1.45
CA VAL A 416 -3.25 2.38 -2.79
C VAL A 416 -1.71 2.36 -2.88
N ASP A 417 -1.02 3.11 -2.02
CA ASP A 417 0.45 3.14 -1.98
C ASP A 417 1.05 1.73 -1.84
N GLN A 418 0.39 0.83 -1.10
CA GLN A 418 0.82 -0.56 -0.97
C GLN A 418 0.85 -1.29 -2.33
N LEU A 419 -0.12 -1.00 -3.21
CA LEU A 419 -0.13 -1.51 -4.58
C LEU A 419 0.93 -0.81 -5.45
N LEU A 420 1.04 0.53 -5.35
CA LEU A 420 2.01 1.31 -6.13
C LEU A 420 3.45 0.90 -5.82
N MET A 421 3.74 0.57 -4.56
CA MET A 421 5.04 0.05 -4.15
C MET A 421 5.41 -1.30 -4.78
N ALA A 422 4.46 -2.08 -5.31
CA ALA A 422 4.77 -3.26 -6.10
C ALA A 422 5.41 -2.92 -7.45
N ALA A 423 5.28 -1.68 -7.92
CA ALA A 423 5.93 -1.18 -9.12
C ALA A 423 7.26 -0.44 -8.87
N LEU A 424 7.67 -0.30 -7.60
CA LEU A 424 8.83 0.45 -7.18
C LEU A 424 10.07 -0.44 -7.05
N LYS A 425 11.23 0.01 -7.52
CA LYS A 425 12.53 -0.64 -7.26
C LYS A 425 12.90 -0.51 -5.78
N GLN A 426 12.51 -1.47 -4.99
CA GLN A 426 12.81 -1.51 -3.56
C GLN A 426 13.14 -2.93 -3.08
N LYS A 427 13.88 -3.01 -1.99
CA LYS A 427 14.19 -4.28 -1.35
C LYS A 427 12.88 -4.99 -0.93
N HIS A 428 12.81 -6.30 -1.10
CA HIS A 428 11.65 -7.16 -0.79
C HIS A 428 10.38 -6.90 -1.63
N VAL A 429 10.46 -6.21 -2.78
CA VAL A 429 9.31 -6.01 -3.67
C VAL A 429 8.68 -7.35 -4.13
N MET A 430 9.46 -8.43 -4.19
CA MET A 430 9.00 -9.78 -4.52
C MET A 430 7.93 -10.30 -3.57
N LEU A 431 7.98 -9.94 -2.28
CA LEU A 431 6.92 -10.26 -1.30
C LEU A 431 5.60 -9.59 -1.66
N LYS A 432 5.64 -8.34 -2.16
CA LYS A 432 4.44 -7.62 -2.61
C LYS A 432 3.82 -8.30 -3.83
N HIS A 433 4.64 -8.74 -4.78
CA HIS A 433 4.17 -9.50 -5.94
C HIS A 433 3.56 -10.84 -5.52
N PHE A 434 4.22 -11.60 -4.65
CA PHE A 434 3.68 -12.85 -4.14
C PHE A 434 2.34 -12.62 -3.41
N GLY A 435 2.27 -11.61 -2.53
CA GLY A 435 1.05 -11.30 -1.79
C GLY A 435 -0.12 -10.83 -2.66
N LEU A 436 0.13 -10.15 -3.79
CA LEU A 436 -0.91 -9.64 -4.69
C LEU A 436 -1.31 -10.66 -5.77
N SER A 437 -0.40 -11.54 -6.19
CA SER A 437 -0.60 -12.42 -7.35
C SER A 437 -1.75 -13.42 -7.19
N GLY A 438 -2.13 -13.75 -5.96
CA GLY A 438 -3.23 -14.67 -5.65
C GLY A 438 -4.53 -14.00 -5.18
N LYS A 439 -4.72 -12.70 -5.41
CA LYS A 439 -5.87 -11.93 -4.89
C LYS A 439 -6.72 -11.33 -6.02
N VAL A 440 -7.91 -10.88 -5.67
CA VAL A 440 -8.63 -9.85 -6.43
C VAL A 440 -8.14 -8.49 -5.95
N VAL A 441 -7.79 -7.60 -6.87
CA VAL A 441 -7.29 -6.25 -6.54
C VAL A 441 -8.34 -5.21 -6.86
N VAL A 442 -8.82 -4.51 -5.83
CA VAL A 442 -9.76 -3.39 -5.96
C VAL A 442 -9.01 -2.07 -5.74
N VAL A 443 -9.20 -1.11 -6.64
CA VAL A 443 -8.62 0.24 -6.56
C VAL A 443 -9.76 1.25 -6.58
N ASP A 444 -9.95 1.94 -5.45
CA ASP A 444 -11.01 2.94 -5.33
C ASP A 444 -10.51 4.35 -5.64
N GLU A 445 -11.41 5.20 -6.12
CA GLU A 445 -11.18 6.61 -6.46
C GLU A 445 -9.95 6.85 -7.34
N CYS A 446 -9.80 6.04 -8.40
CA CYS A 446 -8.63 6.04 -9.28
C CYS A 446 -8.34 7.41 -9.95
N HIS A 447 -9.34 8.28 -10.07
CA HIS A 447 -9.20 9.63 -10.60
C HIS A 447 -8.36 10.56 -9.70
N ALA A 448 -8.24 10.27 -8.40
CA ALA A 448 -7.48 11.08 -7.46
C ALA A 448 -5.95 11.01 -7.66
N TYR A 449 -5.47 10.14 -8.59
CA TYR A 449 -4.02 9.92 -8.76
C TYR A 449 -3.43 10.87 -9.81
N ASP A 450 -2.37 11.58 -9.42
CA ASP A 450 -1.65 12.48 -10.32
C ASP A 450 -0.82 11.72 -11.39
N ALA A 451 -0.16 12.47 -12.28
CA ALA A 451 0.62 11.90 -13.37
C ALA A 451 1.82 11.05 -12.90
N TYR A 452 2.34 11.30 -11.70
CA TYR A 452 3.43 10.52 -11.09
C TYR A 452 2.92 9.17 -10.57
N MET A 453 1.92 9.20 -9.70
CA MET A 453 1.27 8.00 -9.15
C MET A 453 0.68 7.11 -10.24
N SER A 454 0.09 7.72 -11.29
CA SER A 454 -0.48 7.00 -12.43
C SER A 454 0.55 6.10 -13.14
N LYS A 455 1.83 6.49 -13.19
CA LYS A 455 2.89 5.65 -13.77
C LYS A 455 3.15 4.38 -12.97
N TYR A 456 3.15 4.48 -11.64
CA TYR A 456 3.28 3.31 -10.75
C TYR A 456 2.06 2.41 -10.85
N LEU A 457 0.85 3.00 -10.89
CA LEU A 457 -0.38 2.22 -11.06
C LEU A 457 -0.38 1.46 -12.40
N ASP A 458 -0.02 2.11 -13.50
CA ASP A 458 0.07 1.46 -14.82
C ASP A 458 1.06 0.27 -14.79
N MET A 459 2.21 0.44 -14.16
CA MET A 459 3.19 -0.63 -14.04
C MET A 459 2.69 -1.76 -13.14
N ALA A 460 2.07 -1.45 -12.00
CA ALA A 460 1.47 -2.45 -11.12
C ALA A 460 0.39 -3.24 -11.85
N ILE A 461 -0.50 -2.57 -12.60
CA ILE A 461 -1.55 -3.21 -13.40
C ILE A 461 -0.96 -4.10 -14.50
N GLN A 462 0.16 -3.71 -15.15
CA GLN A 462 0.85 -4.56 -16.12
C GLN A 462 1.34 -5.87 -15.48
N TRP A 463 1.90 -5.80 -14.28
CA TRP A 463 2.33 -6.98 -13.53
C TRP A 463 1.16 -7.83 -13.08
N LEU A 464 0.06 -7.23 -12.62
CA LEU A 464 -1.17 -7.95 -12.28
C LEU A 464 -1.77 -8.65 -13.51
N GLY A 465 -1.75 -7.98 -14.67
CA GLY A 465 -2.23 -8.54 -15.94
C GLY A 465 -1.45 -9.78 -16.38
N ILE A 466 -0.12 -9.81 -16.19
CA ILE A 466 0.70 -10.97 -16.56
C ILE A 466 0.43 -12.18 -15.66
N TYR A 467 0.12 -11.92 -14.37
CA TYR A 467 -0.31 -12.95 -13.42
C TYR A 467 -1.78 -13.35 -13.61
N LYS A 468 -2.54 -12.67 -14.47
CA LYS A 468 -4.00 -12.82 -14.67
C LYS A 468 -4.82 -12.51 -13.41
N VAL A 469 -4.32 -11.65 -12.56
CA VAL A 469 -5.00 -11.19 -11.35
C VAL A 469 -6.24 -10.37 -11.76
N PRO A 470 -7.44 -10.68 -11.24
CA PRO A 470 -8.62 -9.84 -11.47
C PRO A 470 -8.43 -8.46 -10.86
N VAL A 471 -8.73 -7.40 -11.63
CA VAL A 471 -8.59 -6.00 -11.18
C VAL A 471 -9.94 -5.30 -11.31
N ILE A 472 -10.36 -4.63 -10.24
CA ILE A 472 -11.58 -3.81 -10.20
C ILE A 472 -11.18 -2.36 -9.93
N ILE A 473 -11.55 -1.46 -10.83
CA ILE A 473 -11.28 -0.02 -10.68
C ILE A 473 -12.61 0.68 -10.44
N LEU A 474 -12.68 1.47 -9.36
CA LEU A 474 -13.86 2.29 -9.06
C LEU A 474 -13.53 3.76 -9.29
N SER A 475 -14.44 4.47 -9.94
CA SER A 475 -14.30 5.90 -10.14
C SER A 475 -15.68 6.57 -10.30
N ALA A 476 -15.79 7.81 -9.83
CA ALA A 476 -16.93 8.66 -10.12
C ALA A 476 -16.70 9.55 -11.34
N THR A 477 -15.46 9.84 -11.68
CA THR A 477 -15.07 10.88 -12.64
C THR A 477 -13.81 10.48 -13.41
N LEU A 478 -13.88 9.41 -14.25
CA LEU A 478 -12.71 8.90 -14.96
C LEU A 478 -12.65 9.48 -16.39
N PRO A 479 -11.57 10.20 -16.78
CA PRO A 479 -11.37 10.59 -18.16
C PRO A 479 -11.25 9.40 -19.09
N ALA A 480 -11.87 9.46 -20.28
CA ALA A 480 -11.88 8.35 -21.24
C ALA A 480 -10.48 7.90 -21.66
N LYS A 481 -9.54 8.83 -21.80
CA LYS A 481 -8.13 8.53 -22.04
C LYS A 481 -7.54 7.67 -20.93
N ARG A 482 -7.84 7.98 -19.66
CA ARG A 482 -7.35 7.22 -18.51
C ARG A 482 -7.93 5.82 -18.45
N ARG A 483 -9.22 5.66 -18.77
CA ARG A 483 -9.88 4.35 -18.96
C ARG A 483 -9.12 3.49 -19.96
N ALA A 484 -8.80 4.05 -21.13
CA ALA A 484 -8.04 3.34 -22.17
C ALA A 484 -6.64 2.94 -21.69
N GLU A 485 -5.89 3.84 -21.05
CA GLU A 485 -4.55 3.57 -20.51
C GLU A 485 -4.56 2.41 -19.51
N LEU A 486 -5.56 2.33 -18.62
CA LEU A 486 -5.69 1.26 -17.62
C LEU A 486 -5.95 -0.11 -18.28
N VAL A 487 -6.86 -0.17 -19.26
CA VAL A 487 -7.15 -1.40 -20.00
C VAL A 487 -5.92 -1.84 -20.81
N GLU A 488 -5.28 -0.91 -21.52
CA GLU A 488 -4.07 -1.18 -22.30
C GLU A 488 -2.89 -1.63 -21.39
N ALA A 489 -2.79 -1.08 -20.19
CA ALA A 489 -1.80 -1.52 -19.21
C ALA A 489 -2.03 -2.98 -18.80
N TYR A 490 -3.27 -3.36 -18.50
CA TYR A 490 -3.61 -4.70 -18.07
C TYR A 490 -3.41 -5.76 -19.16
N VAL A 491 -3.93 -5.53 -20.36
CA VAL A 491 -3.91 -6.52 -21.47
C VAL A 491 -2.60 -6.49 -22.26
N GLY A 492 -1.96 -5.32 -22.35
CA GLY A 492 -0.72 -5.14 -23.11
C GLY A 492 -0.94 -5.28 -24.61
N ARG A 493 0.08 -5.83 -25.32
CA ARG A 493 0.06 -5.94 -26.80
C ARG A 493 -1.00 -6.88 -27.37
N GLY A 494 -1.67 -7.66 -26.55
CA GLY A 494 -2.71 -8.61 -26.96
C GLY A 494 -4.11 -8.03 -27.02
N LEU A 495 -4.28 -6.74 -26.72
CA LEU A 495 -5.59 -6.09 -26.68
C LEU A 495 -6.31 -6.17 -28.00
N LYS A 496 -7.56 -6.63 -27.95
CA LYS A 496 -8.48 -6.71 -29.08
C LYS A 496 -9.72 -5.89 -28.78
N CYS A 497 -10.25 -5.22 -29.79
CA CYS A 497 -11.51 -4.48 -29.74
C CYS A 497 -12.26 -4.67 -31.05
N ILE A 498 -13.54 -4.47 -31.03
CA ILE A 498 -14.37 -4.49 -32.25
C ILE A 498 -14.11 -3.21 -33.06
N ASP A 499 -14.08 -2.08 -32.34
CA ASP A 499 -13.72 -0.75 -32.83
C ASP A 499 -13.12 0.06 -31.68
N ASP A 500 -12.65 1.28 -31.96
CA ASP A 500 -12.09 2.18 -30.95
C ASP A 500 -13.13 3.07 -30.23
N ALA A 501 -14.42 2.91 -30.53
CA ALA A 501 -15.51 3.74 -29.95
C ALA A 501 -15.58 3.63 -28.42
N TRP A 502 -15.18 2.48 -27.86
CA TRP A 502 -15.12 2.27 -26.40
C TRP A 502 -14.20 3.28 -25.68
N LYS A 503 -13.17 3.78 -26.36
CA LYS A 503 -12.21 4.74 -25.78
C LYS A 503 -12.83 6.09 -25.53
N SER A 504 -13.85 6.49 -26.29
CA SER A 504 -14.53 7.78 -26.22
C SER A 504 -15.96 7.72 -25.70
N SER A 505 -16.41 6.55 -25.21
CA SER A 505 -17.76 6.38 -24.69
C SER A 505 -18.07 7.36 -23.56
N LEU A 506 -19.20 8.06 -23.66
CA LEU A 506 -19.76 8.98 -22.66
C LEU A 506 -20.95 8.36 -21.91
N ALA A 507 -21.25 7.08 -22.11
CA ALA A 507 -22.31 6.41 -21.35
C ALA A 507 -21.99 6.46 -19.85
N TYR A 508 -23.02 6.69 -19.02
CA TYR A 508 -22.83 6.82 -17.57
C TYR A 508 -24.13 6.52 -16.82
N PRO A 509 -24.16 5.62 -15.82
CA PRO A 509 -23.02 4.81 -15.36
C PRO A 509 -22.54 3.80 -16.44
N LEU A 510 -21.26 3.44 -16.40
CA LEU A 510 -20.61 2.61 -17.40
C LEU A 510 -19.76 1.52 -16.74
N LEU A 511 -19.87 0.30 -17.22
CA LEU A 511 -18.94 -0.80 -16.96
C LEU A 511 -18.10 -1.04 -18.22
N THR A 512 -16.78 -0.90 -18.09
CA THR A 512 -15.80 -1.33 -19.10
C THR A 512 -15.05 -2.54 -18.54
N TYR A 513 -15.01 -3.64 -19.27
CA TYR A 513 -14.34 -4.84 -18.79
C TYR A 513 -13.63 -5.59 -19.92
N THR A 514 -12.74 -6.50 -19.55
CA THR A 514 -12.06 -7.35 -20.52
C THR A 514 -12.47 -8.81 -20.32
N GLU A 515 -12.71 -9.49 -21.42
CA GLU A 515 -12.93 -10.92 -21.44
C GLU A 515 -11.88 -11.56 -22.35
N LYS A 516 -11.02 -12.40 -21.79
CA LYS A 516 -9.75 -12.80 -22.43
C LYS A 516 -8.97 -11.51 -22.78
N ASN A 517 -8.80 -11.21 -24.07
CA ASN A 517 -8.12 -9.98 -24.49
C ASN A 517 -9.05 -8.99 -25.20
N PHE A 518 -10.36 -9.23 -25.19
CA PHE A 518 -11.36 -8.34 -25.80
C PHE A 518 -11.89 -7.34 -24.77
N VAL A 519 -11.96 -6.06 -25.17
CA VAL A 519 -12.65 -5.03 -24.42
C VAL A 519 -14.13 -5.08 -24.74
N LYS A 520 -14.94 -5.03 -23.69
CA LYS A 520 -16.40 -4.93 -23.75
C LYS A 520 -16.87 -3.79 -22.86
N GLN A 521 -18.02 -3.21 -23.22
CA GLN A 521 -18.69 -2.17 -22.44
C GLN A 521 -20.16 -2.48 -22.26
N LYS A 522 -20.72 -2.11 -21.11
CA LYS A 522 -22.15 -2.12 -20.82
C LYS A 522 -22.54 -0.80 -20.17
N ALA A 523 -23.44 -0.06 -20.80
CA ALA A 523 -24.15 1.02 -20.15
C ALA A 523 -25.01 0.42 -19.04
N LEU A 524 -24.84 0.90 -17.80
CA LEU A 524 -25.52 0.37 -16.63
C LEU A 524 -26.84 1.09 -16.39
N SER A 525 -27.82 0.36 -15.88
CA SER A 525 -29.10 0.91 -15.47
C SER A 525 -28.92 1.88 -14.30
N PHE A 526 -29.61 3.01 -14.37
CA PHE A 526 -29.60 4.02 -13.32
C PHE A 526 -31.02 4.33 -12.85
N SER A 527 -31.31 4.10 -11.58
CA SER A 527 -32.65 4.34 -10.98
C SER A 527 -32.67 5.58 -10.08
N GLY A 528 -31.55 6.32 -9.96
CA GLY A 528 -31.47 7.53 -9.15
C GLY A 528 -32.18 8.73 -9.82
N GLU A 529 -32.53 9.71 -8.99
CA GLU A 529 -33.09 10.97 -9.49
C GLU A 529 -31.96 11.83 -10.08
N GLN A 530 -32.26 12.52 -11.17
CA GLN A 530 -31.41 13.57 -11.71
C GLN A 530 -31.54 14.80 -10.82
N LYS A 531 -30.41 15.38 -10.44
CA LYS A 531 -30.34 16.52 -9.57
C LYS A 531 -29.84 17.74 -10.31
N GLU A 532 -30.63 18.77 -10.27
CA GLU A 532 -30.27 20.07 -10.82
C GLU A 532 -29.64 20.95 -9.75
N ILE A 533 -28.47 21.51 -10.05
CA ILE A 533 -27.71 22.39 -9.16
C ILE A 533 -27.49 23.73 -9.88
N SER A 534 -27.94 24.82 -9.27
CA SER A 534 -27.62 26.16 -9.74
C SER A 534 -26.18 26.50 -9.37
N VAL A 535 -25.35 26.86 -10.34
CA VAL A 535 -23.95 27.24 -10.14
C VAL A 535 -23.81 28.73 -10.40
N LYS A 536 -23.23 29.46 -9.44
CA LYS A 536 -23.01 30.91 -9.55
C LYS A 536 -21.61 31.27 -9.13
N THR A 537 -20.93 32.10 -9.91
CA THR A 537 -19.64 32.65 -9.52
C THR A 537 -19.84 33.82 -8.56
N ILE A 538 -19.06 33.87 -7.47
CA ILE A 538 -19.04 34.97 -6.50
C ILE A 538 -17.61 35.38 -6.22
N TYR A 539 -17.45 36.59 -5.68
CA TYR A 539 -16.17 37.12 -5.21
C TYR A 539 -15.90 36.73 -3.74
N ARG A 540 -14.65 36.85 -3.33
CA ARG A 540 -14.20 36.44 -1.97
C ARG A 540 -14.93 37.21 -0.86
N ASP A 541 -15.21 38.49 -1.07
CA ASP A 541 -15.92 39.36 -0.13
C ASP A 541 -17.40 39.00 0.06
N GLU A 542 -18.01 38.30 -0.88
CA GLU A 542 -19.39 37.81 -0.78
C GLU A 542 -19.54 36.53 0.10
N VAL A 543 -18.45 35.80 0.38
CA VAL A 543 -18.50 34.51 1.07
C VAL A 543 -19.20 34.60 2.41
N THR A 544 -18.78 35.56 3.24
CA THR A 544 -19.31 35.76 4.60
C THR A 544 -20.80 36.08 4.56
N ALA A 545 -21.23 36.97 3.65
CA ALA A 545 -22.64 37.32 3.51
C ALA A 545 -23.51 36.14 3.02
N ARG A 546 -23.03 35.33 2.04
CA ARG A 546 -23.76 34.17 1.50
C ARG A 546 -23.88 33.05 2.53
N ALA A 547 -22.81 32.73 3.23
CA ALA A 547 -22.80 31.72 4.27
C ALA A 547 -23.71 32.11 5.45
N GLY A 548 -23.59 33.36 5.92
CA GLY A 548 -24.42 33.88 7.01
C GLY A 548 -25.90 33.90 6.65
N TYR A 549 -26.26 34.33 5.45
CA TYR A 549 -27.64 34.31 4.97
C TYR A 549 -28.30 32.92 5.05
N ALA A 550 -27.57 31.88 4.67
CA ALA A 550 -28.10 30.52 4.73
C ALA A 550 -28.16 29.99 6.17
N ALA A 551 -27.13 30.24 6.98
CA ALA A 551 -27.07 29.82 8.38
C ALA A 551 -28.19 30.47 9.24
N GLU A 552 -28.49 31.79 9.07
CA GLU A 552 -29.55 32.49 9.76
C GLU A 552 -30.96 31.94 9.45
N ARG A 553 -31.12 31.32 8.27
CA ARG A 553 -32.36 30.60 7.89
C ARG A 553 -32.39 29.17 8.40
N GLY A 554 -31.42 28.79 9.20
CA GLY A 554 -31.36 27.45 9.78
C GLY A 554 -30.74 26.40 8.84
N GLY A 555 -30.09 26.83 7.74
CA GLY A 555 -29.40 25.94 6.83
C GLY A 555 -28.03 25.49 7.33
N CYS A 556 -27.56 24.37 6.81
CA CYS A 556 -26.19 23.88 6.96
C CYS A 556 -25.35 24.25 5.73
N VAL A 557 -24.27 24.96 5.95
CA VAL A 557 -23.41 25.49 4.87
C VAL A 557 -22.08 24.76 4.83
N GLY A 558 -21.67 24.30 3.65
CA GLY A 558 -20.33 23.82 3.39
C GLY A 558 -19.49 24.87 2.66
N VAL A 559 -18.32 25.24 3.22
CA VAL A 559 -17.34 26.13 2.58
C VAL A 559 -16.06 25.33 2.36
N ILE A 560 -15.76 25.02 1.10
CA ILE A 560 -14.60 24.19 0.73
C ILE A 560 -13.58 25.02 -0.01
N VAL A 561 -12.39 25.15 0.56
CA VAL A 561 -11.28 25.93 -0.03
C VAL A 561 -10.06 25.04 -0.26
N ASN A 562 -9.08 25.54 -1.02
CA ASN A 562 -7.97 24.73 -1.49
C ASN A 562 -6.78 24.70 -0.52
N THR A 563 -6.69 25.66 0.41
CA THR A 563 -5.57 25.76 1.36
C THR A 563 -6.06 25.86 2.81
N VAL A 564 -5.27 25.32 3.74
CA VAL A 564 -5.56 25.36 5.18
C VAL A 564 -5.67 26.79 5.68
N ARG A 565 -4.73 27.65 5.29
CA ARG A 565 -4.71 29.06 5.70
C ARG A 565 -6.00 29.79 5.34
N LYS A 566 -6.49 29.63 4.09
CA LYS A 566 -7.77 30.23 3.68
C LYS A 566 -8.95 29.68 4.48
N ALA A 567 -8.92 28.39 4.81
CA ALA A 567 -9.98 27.80 5.67
C ALA A 567 -9.98 28.46 7.06
N GLN A 568 -8.82 28.67 7.66
CA GLN A 568 -8.67 29.32 8.95
C GLN A 568 -9.10 30.79 8.90
N GLU A 569 -8.69 31.56 7.88
CA GLU A 569 -9.08 32.96 7.67
C GLU A 569 -10.60 33.09 7.51
N ILE A 570 -11.24 32.29 6.65
CA ILE A 570 -12.68 32.33 6.41
C ILE A 570 -13.46 31.93 7.67
N ALA A 571 -13.00 30.90 8.39
CA ALA A 571 -13.66 30.47 9.64
C ALA A 571 -13.62 31.59 10.71
N ALA A 572 -12.50 32.28 10.86
CA ALA A 572 -12.37 33.39 11.80
C ALA A 572 -13.28 34.57 11.42
N GLU A 573 -13.35 34.93 10.14
CA GLU A 573 -14.26 35.98 9.66
C GLU A 573 -15.73 35.61 9.89
N LEU A 574 -16.13 34.37 9.59
CA LEU A 574 -17.49 33.89 9.81
C LEU A 574 -17.87 33.86 11.28
N GLN A 575 -16.99 33.40 12.15
CA GLN A 575 -17.21 33.39 13.59
C GLN A 575 -17.36 34.82 14.17
N SER A 576 -16.56 35.76 13.65
CA SER A 576 -16.63 37.18 14.04
C SER A 576 -17.93 37.86 13.56
N ALA A 577 -18.29 37.62 12.27
CA ALA A 577 -19.49 38.23 11.68
C ALA A 577 -20.80 37.63 12.20
N PHE A 578 -20.81 36.34 12.51
CA PHE A 578 -21.98 35.58 12.96
C PHE A 578 -21.74 34.85 14.30
N PRO A 579 -21.63 35.53 15.43
CA PRO A 579 -21.29 34.92 16.73
C PRO A 579 -22.30 33.87 17.21
N LYS A 580 -23.53 33.88 16.64
CA LYS A 580 -24.58 32.91 16.96
C LYS A 580 -24.54 31.66 16.09
N ALA A 581 -23.82 31.70 14.97
CA ALA A 581 -23.62 30.53 14.13
C ALA A 581 -22.51 29.66 14.73
N GLU A 582 -22.68 28.36 14.64
CA GLU A 582 -21.62 27.42 14.98
C GLU A 582 -20.73 27.21 13.73
N VAL A 583 -19.46 27.56 13.85
CA VAL A 583 -18.47 27.38 12.78
C VAL A 583 -17.52 26.24 13.15
N ILE A 584 -17.53 25.17 12.36
CA ILE A 584 -16.61 24.04 12.53
C ILE A 584 -15.59 24.08 11.40
N ILE A 585 -14.31 24.06 11.75
CA ILE A 585 -13.23 23.98 10.77
C ILE A 585 -12.65 22.58 10.67
N MET A 586 -12.31 22.13 9.44
CA MET A 586 -11.77 20.80 9.19
C MET A 586 -10.67 20.80 8.13
N HIS A 587 -9.45 20.41 8.52
CA HIS A 587 -8.29 20.31 7.62
C HIS A 587 -7.24 19.33 8.16
N ALA A 588 -6.15 19.12 7.40
CA ALA A 588 -5.13 18.12 7.72
C ALA A 588 -4.18 18.49 8.88
N GLN A 589 -4.18 19.77 9.32
CA GLN A 589 -3.26 20.27 10.35
C GLN A 589 -3.91 20.30 11.75
N PHE A 590 -4.66 19.26 12.09
CA PHE A 590 -5.09 18.91 13.44
C PHE A 590 -4.32 17.68 13.93
N ILE A 591 -4.08 17.61 15.24
CA ILE A 591 -3.64 16.39 15.90
C ILE A 591 -4.63 15.27 15.55
N MET A 592 -4.13 14.06 15.36
CA MET A 592 -4.93 12.95 14.83
C MET A 592 -6.17 12.65 15.68
N THR A 593 -6.08 12.74 17.01
CA THR A 593 -7.20 12.57 17.94
C THR A 593 -8.25 13.67 17.77
N ASP A 594 -7.83 14.93 17.68
CA ASP A 594 -8.75 16.06 17.51
C ASP A 594 -9.42 16.03 16.15
N ARG A 595 -8.69 15.60 15.14
CA ARG A 595 -9.22 15.40 13.80
C ARG A 595 -10.29 14.31 13.75
N ALA A 596 -10.04 13.16 14.37
CA ALA A 596 -11.01 12.06 14.43
C ALA A 596 -12.32 12.46 15.12
N LYS A 597 -12.23 13.16 16.25
CA LYS A 597 -13.41 13.70 16.96
C LYS A 597 -14.22 14.67 16.10
N ARG A 598 -13.53 15.54 15.34
CA ARG A 598 -14.19 16.48 14.42
C ARG A 598 -14.88 15.77 13.27
N GLU A 599 -14.23 14.75 12.70
CA GLU A 599 -14.84 13.92 11.65
C GLU A 599 -16.13 13.26 12.17
N GLU A 600 -16.08 12.68 13.36
CA GLU A 600 -17.25 12.08 14.02
C GLU A 600 -18.34 13.13 14.31
N GLN A 601 -17.98 14.28 14.89
CA GLN A 601 -18.90 15.38 15.16
C GLN A 601 -19.60 15.84 13.86
N ILE A 602 -18.83 16.06 12.79
CA ILE A 602 -19.35 16.50 11.49
C ILE A 602 -20.30 15.43 10.92
N LEU A 603 -19.91 14.14 10.93
CA LEU A 603 -20.75 13.05 10.44
C LEU A 603 -22.06 12.93 11.22
N LYS A 604 -22.03 13.06 12.54
CA LYS A 604 -23.22 13.06 13.38
C LYS A 604 -24.15 14.22 13.09
N ARG A 605 -23.57 15.41 12.81
CA ARG A 605 -24.32 16.66 12.60
C ARG A 605 -24.86 16.82 11.18
N VAL A 606 -24.13 16.34 10.17
CA VAL A 606 -24.40 16.61 8.75
C VAL A 606 -24.51 15.35 7.89
N GLY A 607 -24.28 14.17 8.46
CA GLY A 607 -24.35 12.89 7.77
C GLY A 607 -25.79 12.43 7.49
N LYS A 608 -25.91 11.20 6.96
CA LYS A 608 -27.19 10.58 6.54
C LYS A 608 -28.28 10.60 7.62
N HIS A 609 -27.91 10.39 8.87
CA HIS A 609 -28.84 10.28 10.02
C HIS A 609 -29.01 11.59 10.79
N SER A 610 -28.46 12.70 10.30
CA SER A 610 -28.61 14.01 10.94
C SER A 610 -30.05 14.52 10.89
N THR A 611 -30.45 15.25 11.95
CA THR A 611 -31.77 15.84 12.09
C THR A 611 -31.77 17.34 11.70
N PRO A 612 -32.94 17.96 11.43
CA PRO A 612 -33.00 19.39 11.13
C PRO A 612 -32.40 20.25 12.27
N GLU A 613 -32.59 19.84 13.52
CA GLU A 613 -32.09 20.54 14.72
C GLU A 613 -30.56 20.47 14.75
N SER A 614 -29.97 19.30 14.50
CA SER A 614 -28.50 19.12 14.53
C SER A 614 -27.79 19.94 13.46
N ARG A 615 -28.47 20.28 12.38
CA ARG A 615 -27.95 21.01 11.19
C ARG A 615 -28.13 22.51 11.27
N ARG A 616 -29.02 22.96 12.16
CA ARG A 616 -29.51 24.35 12.17
C ARG A 616 -28.41 25.37 12.44
N GLY A 617 -28.19 26.29 11.49
CA GLY A 617 -27.26 27.39 11.65
C GLY A 617 -25.80 26.97 11.67
N LEU A 618 -25.46 25.80 11.11
CA LEU A 618 -24.14 25.23 11.11
C LEU A 618 -23.36 25.61 9.85
N ILE A 619 -22.14 26.11 10.01
CA ILE A 619 -21.22 26.38 8.92
C ILE A 619 -19.99 25.51 9.10
N ILE A 620 -19.69 24.70 8.08
CA ILE A 620 -18.49 23.86 8.05
C ILE A 620 -17.53 24.40 7.02
N VAL A 621 -16.35 24.81 7.49
CA VAL A 621 -15.28 25.34 6.63
C VAL A 621 -14.16 24.30 6.58
N GLY A 622 -13.70 23.96 5.39
CA GLY A 622 -12.58 23.02 5.32
C GLY A 622 -11.92 22.96 3.96
N THR A 623 -11.01 22.00 3.86
CA THR A 623 -10.22 21.76 2.65
C THR A 623 -10.65 20.46 1.97
N GLN A 624 -9.79 19.86 1.15
CA GLN A 624 -10.03 18.60 0.45
C GLN A 624 -10.48 17.43 1.37
N VAL A 625 -10.31 17.56 2.67
CA VAL A 625 -10.79 16.56 3.65
C VAL A 625 -12.32 16.44 3.62
N LEU A 626 -13.06 17.52 3.34
CA LEU A 626 -14.53 17.50 3.20
C LEU A 626 -15.00 16.94 1.84
N GLU A 627 -14.11 16.86 0.87
CA GLU A 627 -14.38 16.41 -0.49
C GLU A 627 -14.43 14.89 -0.62
N GLN A 628 -13.58 14.20 0.15
CA GLN A 628 -13.44 12.75 0.08
C GLN A 628 -13.85 12.12 1.42
N SER A 629 -14.26 10.88 1.41
CA SER A 629 -14.42 9.99 2.57
C SER A 629 -15.64 10.18 3.46
N LEU A 630 -16.24 11.37 3.53
CA LEU A 630 -17.32 11.65 4.46
C LEU A 630 -18.68 11.68 3.72
N ASP A 631 -19.70 11.04 4.29
CA ASP A 631 -21.07 11.10 3.79
C ASP A 631 -21.80 12.34 4.30
N LEU A 632 -21.45 13.51 3.72
CA LEU A 632 -21.95 14.82 4.11
C LEU A 632 -23.07 15.30 3.20
N ASP A 633 -23.96 16.11 3.77
CA ASP A 633 -25.11 16.67 3.09
C ASP A 633 -25.33 18.15 3.48
N PHE A 634 -24.99 19.06 2.59
CA PHE A 634 -25.12 20.50 2.78
C PHE A 634 -26.40 21.06 2.14
N ASP A 635 -26.96 22.14 2.70
CA ASP A 635 -28.08 22.88 2.15
C ASP A 635 -27.64 23.96 1.16
N LEU A 636 -26.45 24.52 1.38
CA LEU A 636 -25.76 25.45 0.50
C LEU A 636 -24.27 25.10 0.47
N MET A 637 -23.65 25.28 -0.69
CA MET A 637 -22.22 25.10 -0.85
C MET A 637 -21.55 26.33 -1.42
N ILE A 638 -20.42 26.70 -0.83
CA ILE A 638 -19.46 27.66 -1.36
C ILE A 638 -18.15 26.92 -1.58
N THR A 639 -17.61 26.98 -2.77
CA THR A 639 -16.36 26.27 -3.08
C THR A 639 -15.39 27.15 -3.82
N GLU A 640 -14.11 27.05 -3.48
CA GLU A 640 -13.05 27.60 -4.31
C GLU A 640 -12.94 26.83 -5.62
N LEU A 641 -12.57 27.49 -6.71
CA LEU A 641 -12.39 26.83 -8.02
C LEU A 641 -11.31 25.75 -7.91
N CYS A 642 -11.62 24.59 -8.44
CA CYS A 642 -10.76 23.41 -8.49
C CYS A 642 -10.98 22.67 -9.81
N PRO A 643 -10.20 21.64 -10.18
CA PRO A 643 -10.46 20.82 -11.35
C PRO A 643 -11.88 20.29 -11.39
N MET A 644 -12.46 20.14 -12.58
CA MET A 644 -13.87 19.82 -12.79
C MET A 644 -14.34 18.53 -12.10
N ASP A 645 -13.49 17.51 -12.09
CA ASP A 645 -13.77 16.23 -11.42
C ASP A 645 -13.96 16.42 -9.91
N LEU A 646 -13.10 17.24 -9.28
CA LEU A 646 -13.21 17.57 -7.85
C LEU A 646 -14.42 18.50 -7.58
N LEU A 647 -14.68 19.45 -8.47
CA LEU A 647 -15.87 20.31 -8.36
C LEU A 647 -17.17 19.48 -8.40
N LEU A 648 -17.25 18.52 -9.30
CA LEU A 648 -18.38 17.59 -9.40
C LEU A 648 -18.54 16.73 -8.15
N GLN A 649 -17.44 16.31 -7.52
CA GLN A 649 -17.47 15.59 -6.25
C GLN A 649 -17.94 16.47 -5.09
N ARG A 650 -17.45 17.72 -5.02
CA ARG A 650 -17.90 18.70 -4.02
C ARG A 650 -19.41 18.95 -4.18
N THR A 651 -19.89 19.21 -5.39
CA THR A 651 -21.32 19.41 -5.66
C THR A 651 -22.16 18.16 -5.34
N GLY A 652 -21.59 16.98 -5.41
CA GLY A 652 -22.20 15.73 -4.93
C GLY A 652 -22.51 15.68 -3.43
N ARG A 653 -21.98 16.62 -2.64
CA ARG A 653 -22.27 16.78 -1.20
C ARG A 653 -23.45 17.75 -0.93
N LEU A 654 -23.90 18.44 -1.94
CA LEU A 654 -25.00 19.39 -1.85
C LEU A 654 -26.32 18.69 -2.08
N HIS A 655 -27.30 18.79 -1.16
CA HIS A 655 -28.60 18.10 -1.21
C HIS A 655 -28.46 16.58 -1.43
N ARG A 656 -27.50 15.94 -0.79
CA ARG A 656 -27.14 14.54 -1.06
C ARG A 656 -28.26 13.55 -0.65
N HIS A 657 -28.93 13.84 0.46
CA HIS A 657 -30.02 13.01 0.98
C HIS A 657 -31.37 13.69 0.78
N ASN A 658 -32.41 12.90 0.52
CA ASN A 658 -33.75 13.42 0.41
C ASN A 658 -34.26 13.82 1.79
N ARG A 659 -34.45 15.14 1.99
CA ARG A 659 -34.93 15.72 3.26
C ARG A 659 -35.54 17.10 3.04
N VAL A 660 -36.40 17.52 3.96
CA VAL A 660 -36.95 18.88 3.98
C VAL A 660 -35.82 19.90 4.21
N ARG A 661 -35.76 20.89 3.35
CA ARG A 661 -34.76 21.96 3.43
C ARG A 661 -35.35 23.24 4.05
N PRO A 662 -34.53 24.06 4.70
CA PRO A 662 -34.97 25.35 5.20
C PRO A 662 -35.49 26.27 4.09
N GLN A 663 -36.40 27.18 4.45
CA GLN A 663 -37.02 28.13 3.53
C GLN A 663 -35.97 28.99 2.81
N GLY A 664 -35.99 28.99 1.48
CA GLY A 664 -35.06 29.70 0.62
C GLY A 664 -33.80 28.90 0.27
N LEU A 665 -33.72 27.64 0.73
CA LEU A 665 -32.63 26.69 0.43
C LEU A 665 -33.16 25.39 -0.20
N GLU A 666 -34.39 25.41 -0.72
CA GLU A 666 -35.05 24.24 -1.35
C GLU A 666 -34.38 23.88 -2.69
N THR A 667 -33.76 24.86 -3.34
CA THR A 667 -33.01 24.62 -4.59
C THR A 667 -31.52 24.47 -4.29
N ALA A 668 -30.91 23.40 -4.78
CA ALA A 668 -29.48 23.16 -4.62
C ALA A 668 -28.68 24.28 -5.31
N CYS A 669 -27.88 25.00 -4.55
CA CYS A 669 -27.08 26.13 -5.04
C CYS A 669 -25.60 25.97 -4.62
N CYS A 670 -24.71 26.00 -5.60
CA CYS A 670 -23.28 26.02 -5.43
C CYS A 670 -22.71 27.36 -5.87
N PHE A 671 -22.06 28.08 -4.94
CA PHE A 671 -21.29 29.28 -5.25
C PHE A 671 -19.82 28.91 -5.45
N VAL A 672 -19.27 29.27 -6.62
CA VAL A 672 -17.87 29.02 -6.95
C VAL A 672 -17.12 30.35 -6.83
N LEU A 673 -16.06 30.36 -6.04
CA LEU A 673 -15.19 31.52 -5.91
C LEU A 673 -14.46 31.75 -7.23
N GLY A 674 -14.82 32.81 -7.94
CA GLY A 674 -14.15 33.31 -9.12
C GLY A 674 -13.21 34.45 -8.75
N GLU A 675 -11.95 34.35 -9.17
CA GLU A 675 -11.06 35.50 -9.15
C GLU A 675 -11.16 36.25 -10.48
N THR A 676 -10.96 37.56 -10.42
CA THR A 676 -11.05 38.44 -11.59
C THR A 676 -9.91 38.14 -12.55
N ASP A 677 -10.25 38.14 -13.85
CA ASP A 677 -9.34 38.25 -15.01
C ASP A 677 -8.00 37.48 -14.91
N ASP A 678 -7.94 36.30 -15.50
CA ASP A 678 -6.72 35.50 -15.83
C ASP A 678 -5.71 35.23 -14.70
N SER A 679 -5.95 35.68 -13.48
CA SER A 679 -5.13 35.33 -12.31
C SER A 679 -5.84 34.35 -11.37
N PHE A 680 -5.10 33.36 -10.88
CA PHE A 680 -5.55 32.45 -9.85
C PHE A 680 -4.74 32.65 -8.58
N ASP A 681 -5.35 32.37 -7.45
CA ASP A 681 -4.64 32.29 -6.17
C ASP A 681 -3.42 31.39 -6.28
N SER A 682 -2.28 31.88 -5.77
CA SER A 682 -1.00 31.16 -5.85
C SER A 682 -1.04 29.78 -5.20
N GLY A 683 -1.84 29.58 -4.15
CA GLY A 683 -2.04 28.29 -3.51
C GLY A 683 -2.81 27.30 -4.41
N SER A 684 -3.92 27.74 -5.01
CA SER A 684 -4.71 26.94 -5.94
C SER A 684 -3.92 26.59 -7.21
N ALA A 685 -3.18 27.56 -7.77
CA ALA A 685 -2.33 27.37 -8.93
C ALA A 685 -1.18 26.38 -8.65
N ALA A 686 -0.56 26.45 -7.46
CA ALA A 686 0.49 25.51 -7.05
C ALA A 686 -0.03 24.07 -6.91
N ILE A 687 -1.25 23.89 -6.37
CA ILE A 687 -1.85 22.57 -6.14
C ILE A 687 -2.29 21.95 -7.49
N TYR A 688 -3.10 22.65 -8.27
CA TYR A 688 -3.78 22.06 -9.43
C TYR A 688 -3.16 22.45 -10.78
N GLY A 689 -2.45 23.57 -10.85
CA GLY A 689 -1.96 24.18 -12.08
C GLY A 689 -2.99 25.08 -12.76
N GLU A 690 -2.56 26.21 -13.26
CA GLU A 690 -3.42 27.23 -13.87
C GLU A 690 -4.20 26.69 -15.07
N TRP A 691 -3.58 25.85 -15.91
CA TRP A 691 -4.22 25.30 -17.10
C TRP A 691 -5.51 24.53 -16.79
N LEU A 692 -5.52 23.65 -15.78
CA LEU A 692 -6.73 22.91 -15.39
C LEU A 692 -7.79 23.83 -14.79
N LEU A 693 -7.40 24.83 -14.03
CA LEU A 693 -8.31 25.83 -13.47
C LEU A 693 -8.94 26.69 -14.56
N MET A 694 -8.17 27.09 -15.57
CA MET A 694 -8.67 27.84 -16.75
C MET A 694 -9.71 27.01 -17.53
N ARG A 695 -9.42 25.73 -17.78
CA ARG A 695 -10.35 24.83 -18.46
C ARG A 695 -11.64 24.64 -17.65
N THR A 696 -11.53 24.40 -16.35
CA THR A 696 -12.69 24.27 -15.48
C THR A 696 -13.56 25.52 -15.49
N ARG A 697 -12.94 26.70 -15.39
CA ARG A 697 -13.66 28.00 -15.43
C ARG A 697 -14.40 28.19 -16.74
N ALA A 698 -13.76 27.88 -17.87
CA ALA A 698 -14.37 28.02 -19.19
C ALA A 698 -15.55 27.04 -19.43
N LEU A 699 -15.50 25.87 -18.80
CA LEU A 699 -16.54 24.85 -18.92
C LEU A 699 -17.61 24.93 -17.83
N LEU A 700 -17.48 25.85 -16.86
CA LEU A 700 -18.39 25.96 -15.72
C LEU A 700 -19.79 26.42 -16.19
N PRO A 701 -20.82 25.54 -16.13
CA PRO A 701 -22.16 25.91 -16.55
C PRO A 701 -22.90 26.66 -15.44
N ASN A 702 -23.91 27.44 -15.77
CA ASN A 702 -24.79 28.07 -14.77
C ASN A 702 -25.71 27.07 -14.07
N LYS A 703 -25.88 25.88 -14.66
CA LYS A 703 -26.73 24.79 -14.16
C LYS A 703 -26.04 23.46 -14.42
N LEU A 704 -25.89 22.65 -13.41
CA LEU A 704 -25.38 21.29 -13.48
C LEU A 704 -26.51 20.28 -13.29
N THR A 705 -26.57 19.26 -14.13
CA THR A 705 -27.46 18.12 -13.97
C THR A 705 -26.65 16.87 -13.65
N ILE A 706 -26.71 16.45 -12.39
CA ILE A 706 -25.95 15.28 -11.92
C ILE A 706 -26.88 14.06 -11.89
N PRO A 707 -26.49 12.92 -12.47
CA PRO A 707 -25.16 12.58 -12.97
C PRO A 707 -24.90 12.82 -14.46
N SER A 708 -25.86 13.28 -15.22
CA SER A 708 -25.83 13.32 -16.71
C SER A 708 -24.65 14.15 -17.28
N ASP A 709 -24.29 15.26 -16.63
CA ASP A 709 -23.24 16.15 -17.12
C ASP A 709 -21.82 15.70 -16.75
N ILE A 710 -21.69 14.73 -15.83
CA ILE A 710 -20.38 14.29 -15.31
C ILE A 710 -19.44 13.83 -16.43
N PRO A 711 -19.80 12.88 -17.30
CA PRO A 711 -18.84 12.32 -18.25
C PRO A 711 -18.40 13.35 -19.29
N LEU A 712 -19.32 14.19 -19.77
CA LEU A 712 -19.01 15.22 -20.76
C LEU A 712 -18.07 16.29 -20.19
N LEU A 713 -18.37 16.84 -19.01
CA LEU A 713 -17.56 17.90 -18.39
C LEU A 713 -16.16 17.38 -18.00
N VAL A 714 -16.06 16.18 -17.47
CA VAL A 714 -14.76 15.55 -17.17
C VAL A 714 -13.98 15.33 -18.45
N GLN A 715 -14.58 14.75 -19.48
CA GLN A 715 -13.93 14.52 -20.75
C GLN A 715 -13.42 15.82 -21.36
N GLN A 716 -14.25 16.84 -21.44
CA GLN A 716 -13.87 18.15 -22.02
C GLN A 716 -12.75 18.83 -21.20
N THR A 717 -12.73 18.68 -19.88
CA THR A 717 -11.69 19.26 -19.03
C THR A 717 -10.32 18.63 -19.26
N TYR A 718 -10.28 17.29 -19.41
CA TYR A 718 -9.02 16.56 -19.53
C TYR A 718 -8.59 16.23 -20.97
N ASP A 719 -9.40 16.52 -21.97
CA ASP A 719 -9.03 16.38 -23.37
C ASP A 719 -8.21 17.59 -23.83
N GLU A 720 -6.89 17.48 -23.67
CA GLU A 720 -5.94 18.54 -24.08
C GLU A 720 -5.87 18.76 -25.61
N THR A 721 -6.49 17.87 -26.40
CA THR A 721 -6.48 17.98 -27.87
C THR A 721 -7.60 18.87 -28.38
N ASN A 722 -8.68 19.02 -27.60
CA ASN A 722 -9.82 19.89 -27.94
C ASN A 722 -9.84 21.13 -27.03
N ASN A 723 -9.61 22.30 -27.64
CA ASN A 723 -9.62 23.59 -26.96
C ASN A 723 -10.73 24.53 -27.51
N GLU A 724 -11.68 24.03 -28.33
CA GLU A 724 -12.74 24.86 -28.93
C GLU A 724 -13.54 25.66 -27.89
N MET A 725 -13.80 25.05 -26.70
CA MET A 725 -14.53 25.68 -25.61
C MET A 725 -13.80 26.87 -24.99
N LEU A 726 -12.48 27.02 -25.20
CA LEU A 726 -11.68 28.11 -24.67
C LEU A 726 -11.65 29.31 -25.62
N GLY A 727 -12.19 29.13 -26.85
CA GLY A 727 -12.09 30.14 -27.91
C GLY A 727 -10.63 30.35 -28.37
N GLU A 728 -10.28 31.59 -28.71
CA GLU A 728 -8.92 31.91 -29.06
C GLU A 728 -8.04 31.96 -27.82
N LEU A 729 -7.00 31.12 -27.76
CA LEU A 729 -6.12 31.03 -26.61
C LEU A 729 -5.29 32.33 -26.46
N THR A 730 -5.42 32.97 -25.30
CA THR A 730 -4.58 34.10 -24.91
C THR A 730 -3.13 33.68 -24.71
N GLU A 731 -2.17 34.59 -24.67
CA GLU A 731 -0.76 34.30 -24.37
C GLU A 731 -0.60 33.67 -22.98
N GLY A 732 -1.38 34.13 -21.99
CA GLY A 732 -1.43 33.51 -20.66
C GLY A 732 -1.88 32.03 -20.68
N MET A 733 -2.94 31.71 -21.44
CA MET A 733 -3.42 30.36 -21.62
C MET A 733 -2.40 29.45 -22.31
N LYS A 734 -1.72 29.93 -23.36
CA LYS A 734 -0.66 29.17 -24.04
C LYS A 734 0.50 28.86 -23.10
N LYS A 735 0.92 29.85 -22.32
CA LYS A 735 1.96 29.67 -21.30
C LYS A 735 1.57 28.65 -20.25
N ALA A 736 0.35 28.76 -19.68
CA ALA A 736 -0.18 27.80 -18.69
C ALA A 736 -0.28 26.39 -19.25
N GLN A 737 -0.67 26.20 -20.52
CA GLN A 737 -0.69 24.92 -21.22
C GLN A 737 0.71 24.32 -21.35
N GLU A 738 1.69 25.13 -21.75
CA GLU A 738 3.07 24.67 -21.90
C GLU A 738 3.68 24.29 -20.54
N GLU A 739 3.47 25.11 -19.53
CA GLU A 739 3.89 24.80 -18.15
C GLU A 739 3.26 23.49 -17.63
N ASN A 740 1.96 23.26 -17.92
CA ASN A 740 1.29 22.00 -17.56
C ASN A 740 1.91 20.79 -18.26
N LYS A 741 2.22 20.89 -19.56
CA LYS A 741 2.90 19.83 -20.31
C LYS A 741 4.30 19.55 -19.75
N LEU A 742 5.07 20.59 -19.43
CA LEU A 742 6.40 20.46 -18.83
C LEU A 742 6.33 19.83 -17.44
N ARG A 743 5.40 20.30 -16.58
CA ARG A 743 5.18 19.75 -15.23
C ARG A 743 4.80 18.27 -15.27
N THR A 744 3.80 17.92 -16.08
CA THR A 744 3.33 16.55 -16.24
C THR A 744 4.43 15.63 -16.81
N GLY A 745 5.17 16.13 -17.83
CA GLY A 745 6.30 15.42 -18.42
C GLY A 745 7.45 15.20 -17.44
N LYS A 746 7.74 16.19 -16.57
CA LYS A 746 8.76 16.07 -15.51
C LYS A 746 8.35 15.00 -14.49
N LYS A 747 7.10 15.04 -14.03
CA LYS A 747 6.53 14.06 -13.08
C LYS A 747 6.63 12.63 -13.63
N ARG A 748 6.23 12.42 -14.88
CA ARG A 748 6.32 11.10 -15.54
C ARG A 748 7.76 10.59 -15.63
N ARG A 749 8.71 11.44 -16.02
CA ARG A 749 10.15 11.07 -16.10
C ARG A 749 10.75 10.79 -14.73
N SER A 750 10.39 11.57 -13.70
CA SER A 750 10.84 11.30 -12.32
C SER A 750 10.38 9.94 -11.83
N ALA A 751 9.13 9.54 -12.10
CA ALA A 751 8.61 8.23 -11.76
C ALA A 751 9.38 7.09 -12.47
N GLU A 752 9.73 7.27 -13.75
CA GLU A 752 10.40 6.24 -14.57
C GLU A 752 11.76 5.81 -14.01
N ASN A 753 12.46 6.65 -13.25
CA ASN A 753 13.75 6.32 -12.66
C ASN A 753 13.68 5.17 -11.64
N TYR A 754 12.56 5.05 -10.96
CA TYR A 754 12.38 4.10 -9.86
C TYR A 754 11.40 2.97 -10.17
N LEU A 755 10.83 2.95 -11.39
CA LEU A 755 9.96 1.86 -11.83
C LEU A 755 10.73 0.59 -12.07
N ILE A 756 10.18 -0.55 -11.62
CA ILE A 756 10.67 -1.87 -12.04
C ILE A 756 10.47 -2.05 -13.56
N SER A 757 11.19 -2.98 -14.15
CA SER A 757 11.05 -3.29 -15.57
C SER A 757 9.66 -3.81 -15.91
N LYS A 758 9.19 -3.54 -17.14
CA LYS A 758 7.95 -4.12 -17.65
C LYS A 758 8.01 -5.65 -17.62
N PRO A 759 6.92 -6.31 -17.19
CA PRO A 759 6.88 -7.76 -17.14
C PRO A 759 6.94 -8.37 -18.55
N SER A 760 7.54 -9.55 -18.64
CA SER A 760 7.64 -10.29 -19.90
C SER A 760 7.74 -11.79 -19.63
N ASN A 761 6.91 -12.58 -20.33
CA ASN A 761 6.95 -14.05 -20.27
C ASN A 761 8.09 -14.65 -21.12
N LYS A 762 9.05 -13.84 -21.58
CA LYS A 762 10.22 -14.35 -22.28
C LYS A 762 11.12 -15.12 -21.33
N LYS A 763 11.42 -16.35 -21.68
CA LYS A 763 12.37 -17.24 -21.01
C LYS A 763 13.83 -16.84 -21.29
N GLY A 764 14.77 -17.42 -20.54
CA GLY A 764 16.21 -17.12 -20.69
C GLY A 764 16.66 -15.80 -20.08
N LYS A 765 15.82 -15.18 -19.23
CA LYS A 765 16.10 -13.98 -18.44
C LYS A 765 16.24 -14.35 -16.96
N CYS A 766 16.97 -13.54 -16.19
CA CYS A 766 17.15 -13.70 -14.75
C CYS A 766 16.81 -12.38 -14.01
N LEU A 767 16.85 -12.44 -12.69
CA LEU A 767 16.59 -11.28 -11.82
C LEU A 767 17.78 -10.33 -11.70
N ASP A 768 18.98 -10.72 -12.16
CA ASP A 768 20.18 -9.88 -12.04
C ASP A 768 19.94 -8.50 -12.67
N GLY A 769 20.30 -7.46 -11.96
CA GLY A 769 20.10 -6.08 -12.38
C GLY A 769 18.64 -5.59 -12.36
N TRP A 770 17.66 -6.43 -11.96
CA TRP A 770 16.25 -6.06 -11.97
C TRP A 770 15.94 -4.88 -11.04
N LEU A 771 16.65 -4.79 -9.92
CA LEU A 771 16.54 -3.70 -8.94
C LEU A 771 17.77 -2.77 -8.94
N ASP A 772 18.51 -2.67 -10.03
CA ASP A 772 19.62 -1.71 -10.13
C ASP A 772 19.10 -0.28 -9.96
N ASN A 773 19.86 0.55 -9.23
CA ASN A 773 19.48 1.90 -8.81
C ASN A 773 18.20 1.94 -7.94
N ASP A 774 18.04 0.93 -7.08
CA ASP A 774 16.95 0.93 -6.12
C ASP A 774 17.00 2.17 -5.21
N ILE A 775 15.82 2.63 -4.79
CA ILE A 775 15.72 3.52 -3.65
C ILE A 775 16.26 2.73 -2.45
N LYS A 776 17.17 3.33 -1.70
CA LYS A 776 17.62 2.78 -0.42
C LYS A 776 16.69 3.24 0.71
N PRO A 777 15.48 2.71 0.84
CA PRO A 777 14.63 3.01 1.96
C PRO A 777 15.01 2.03 3.06
N ASN A 778 15.38 2.55 4.19
CA ASN A 778 15.57 1.69 5.35
C ASN A 778 14.21 1.21 5.90
N ASN A 779 13.09 1.83 5.49
CA ASN A 779 11.75 1.47 5.95
C ASN A 779 10.65 1.64 4.87
N GLU A 780 9.48 1.07 5.12
CA GLU A 780 8.31 1.10 4.23
C GLU A 780 7.71 2.51 4.08
N GLN A 781 7.84 3.36 5.09
CA GLN A 781 7.38 4.75 5.05
C GLN A 781 8.12 5.56 3.96
N THR A 782 9.40 5.28 3.75
CA THR A 782 10.18 5.90 2.66
C THR A 782 9.67 5.41 1.29
N GLY A 783 9.26 4.15 1.18
CA GLY A 783 8.63 3.60 -0.03
C GLY A 783 7.28 4.26 -0.33
N GLU A 784 6.41 4.45 0.67
CA GLU A 784 5.13 5.15 0.53
C GLU A 784 5.33 6.61 0.09
N LYS A 785 6.32 7.30 0.66
CA LYS A 785 6.68 8.67 0.23
C LYS A 785 7.24 8.69 -1.20
N ALA A 786 7.95 7.65 -1.62
CA ALA A 786 8.56 7.58 -2.94
C ALA A 786 7.57 7.35 -4.09
N VAL A 787 6.37 6.83 -3.84
CA VAL A 787 5.32 6.66 -4.86
C VAL A 787 4.39 7.87 -4.99
N ARG A 788 4.57 8.89 -4.13
CA ARG A 788 3.85 10.17 -4.19
C ARG A 788 4.80 11.28 -4.61
N ASP A 789 4.38 12.11 -5.57
CA ASP A 789 5.15 13.28 -6.01
C ASP A 789 4.72 14.52 -5.22
N GLY A 790 5.47 14.83 -4.21
CA GLY A 790 5.28 16.05 -3.41
C GLY A 790 6.51 16.36 -2.57
N ASP A 791 6.63 17.60 -2.10
CA ASP A 791 7.56 17.88 -1.03
C ASP A 791 7.24 16.95 0.15
N PRO A 792 8.25 16.37 0.80
CA PRO A 792 8.01 15.46 1.92
C PRO A 792 7.11 16.12 2.97
N SER A 793 6.02 15.46 3.36
CA SER A 793 5.27 15.90 4.53
C SER A 793 6.02 15.46 5.77
N VAL A 794 6.23 16.37 6.70
CA VAL A 794 6.81 16.07 8.00
C VAL A 794 5.65 15.87 8.98
N ASP A 795 5.52 14.66 9.51
CA ASP A 795 4.58 14.34 10.57
C ASP A 795 5.39 14.27 11.87
N VAL A 796 4.89 14.90 12.95
CA VAL A 796 5.54 14.97 14.26
C VAL A 796 4.59 14.45 15.35
N ILE A 797 5.11 14.00 16.46
CA ILE A 797 4.33 13.78 17.67
C ILE A 797 4.28 15.10 18.43
N ALA A 798 3.09 15.67 18.57
CA ALA A 798 2.84 16.93 19.25
C ALA A 798 2.65 16.70 20.76
N LEU A 799 3.53 17.22 21.59
CA LEU A 799 3.48 17.14 23.05
C LEU A 799 3.66 18.53 23.65
N MET A 800 3.21 18.71 24.87
CA MET A 800 3.34 19.96 25.62
C MET A 800 4.27 19.76 26.82
N ARG A 801 5.11 20.76 27.10
CA ARG A 801 5.93 20.83 28.32
C ARG A 801 5.38 21.93 29.22
N ASP A 802 5.03 21.56 30.46
CA ASP A 802 4.57 22.52 31.47
C ASP A 802 5.74 23.28 32.17
N ALA A 803 5.40 24.24 33.04
CA ALA A 803 6.38 25.06 33.75
C ALA A 803 7.26 24.25 34.72
N GLU A 804 6.78 23.12 35.19
CA GLU A 804 7.50 22.16 36.03
C GLU A 804 8.41 21.24 35.20
N GLY A 805 8.33 21.29 33.86
CA GLY A 805 9.14 20.48 32.93
C GLY A 805 8.54 19.09 32.67
N GLN A 806 7.32 18.81 33.11
CA GLN A 806 6.63 17.57 32.80
C GLN A 806 6.09 17.60 31.36
N ILE A 807 6.05 16.43 30.74
CA ILE A 807 5.56 16.29 29.37
C ILE A 807 4.14 15.76 29.40
N HIS A 808 3.25 16.40 28.62
CA HIS A 808 1.85 16.08 28.54
C HIS A 808 1.41 15.88 27.08
N THR A 809 0.29 15.17 26.89
CA THR A 809 -0.41 15.19 25.59
C THR A 809 -1.08 16.56 25.39
N VAL A 810 -1.25 16.97 24.13
CA VAL A 810 -1.86 18.28 23.77
C VAL A 810 -3.39 18.21 23.74
N SER A 811 -3.97 17.02 23.51
CA SER A 811 -5.42 16.86 23.35
C SER A 811 -6.16 16.82 24.70
N ASP A 812 -7.27 17.58 24.84
CA ASP A 812 -8.06 17.78 26.09
C ASP A 812 -8.57 16.50 26.78
N GLU A 813 -8.77 15.39 26.07
CA GLU A 813 -9.26 14.16 26.70
C GLU A 813 -8.17 13.32 27.34
N CYS A 814 -6.93 13.69 27.16
CA CYS A 814 -5.77 12.90 27.51
C CYS A 814 -4.66 13.73 28.14
N GLU A 815 -4.97 14.70 29.02
CA GLU A 815 -3.95 15.31 29.88
C GLU A 815 -3.27 14.24 30.75
N ARG A 816 -2.43 13.43 30.13
CA ARG A 816 -1.62 12.43 30.83
C ARG A 816 -0.17 12.84 30.75
N VAL A 817 0.48 12.74 31.89
CA VAL A 817 1.95 12.86 31.98
C VAL A 817 2.57 11.71 31.21
N ILE A 818 3.45 12.05 30.29
CA ILE A 818 4.15 11.11 29.39
C ILE A 818 5.55 10.86 29.92
N PRO A 819 6.00 9.60 30.05
CA PRO A 819 7.37 9.32 30.49
C PRO A 819 8.38 9.71 29.41
N ALA A 820 9.32 10.57 29.74
CA ALA A 820 10.42 10.96 28.86
C ALA A 820 11.70 10.16 29.15
N ASP A 821 11.87 9.69 30.39
CA ASP A 821 13.10 9.10 30.94
C ASP A 821 13.15 7.56 30.90
N ARG A 822 12.06 6.92 30.52
CA ARG A 822 11.94 5.45 30.38
C ARG A 822 11.21 5.07 29.10
N PRO A 823 11.39 3.82 28.62
CA PRO A 823 10.54 3.30 27.55
C PRO A 823 9.06 3.32 27.96
N PRO A 824 8.15 3.86 27.13
CA PRO A 824 6.73 3.85 27.43
C PRO A 824 6.16 2.42 27.32
N SER A 825 5.19 2.11 28.18
CA SER A 825 4.38 0.91 28.03
C SER A 825 3.65 0.90 26.66
N ARG A 826 3.10 -0.25 26.26
CA ARG A 826 2.36 -0.35 24.99
C ARG A 826 1.16 0.62 24.96
N GLU A 827 0.46 0.79 26.06
CA GLU A 827 -0.69 1.72 26.15
C GLU A 827 -0.24 3.18 26.06
N GLU A 828 0.82 3.54 26.78
CA GLU A 828 1.42 4.87 26.70
C GLU A 828 1.94 5.16 25.28
N ALA A 829 2.62 4.20 24.65
CA ALA A 829 3.12 4.35 23.29
C ALA A 829 2.00 4.55 22.27
N LEU A 830 0.85 3.88 22.41
CA LEU A 830 -0.34 4.09 21.59
C LEU A 830 -0.93 5.49 21.80
N LEU A 831 -1.00 5.95 23.04
CA LEU A 831 -1.49 7.28 23.37
C LEU A 831 -0.59 8.37 22.75
N ILE A 832 0.71 8.22 22.88
CA ILE A 832 1.72 9.11 22.30
C ILE A 832 1.60 9.11 20.76
N ALA A 833 1.51 7.94 20.14
CA ALA A 833 1.40 7.83 18.68
C ALA A 833 0.12 8.48 18.12
N ARG A 834 -0.95 8.59 18.91
CA ARG A 834 -2.19 9.31 18.56
C ARG A 834 -2.02 10.83 18.56
N GLN A 835 -0.93 11.37 19.15
CA GLN A 835 -0.61 12.80 19.12
C GLN A 835 0.04 13.25 17.80
N LYS A 836 -0.05 12.46 16.76
CA LYS A 836 0.54 12.77 15.45
C LYS A 836 -0.11 14.00 14.83
N LEU A 837 0.75 14.93 14.39
CA LEU A 837 0.38 16.20 13.77
C LEU A 837 1.16 16.36 12.46
N ARG A 838 0.46 16.70 11.39
CA ARG A 838 1.09 17.01 10.10
C ARG A 838 1.50 18.48 10.05
N LEU A 839 2.78 18.71 9.84
CA LEU A 839 3.30 20.08 9.65
C LEU A 839 2.88 20.66 8.29
N PRO A 840 2.78 22.01 8.17
CA PRO A 840 2.58 22.66 6.89
C PRO A 840 3.62 22.24 5.85
N GLY A 841 3.20 22.11 4.58
CA GLY A 841 4.09 21.65 3.49
C GLY A 841 5.33 22.51 3.26
N PHE A 842 5.34 23.72 3.81
CA PHE A 842 6.50 24.59 3.84
C PHE A 842 7.74 23.94 4.49
N PHE A 843 7.57 23.17 5.58
CA PHE A 843 8.65 22.51 6.30
C PHE A 843 9.26 21.32 5.54
N GLY A 844 8.54 20.76 4.56
CA GLY A 844 9.02 19.69 3.69
C GLY A 844 9.80 20.16 2.45
N ARG A 845 9.90 21.48 2.21
CA ARG A 845 10.60 22.00 1.04
C ARG A 845 12.11 21.76 1.11
N ARG A 846 12.74 21.46 -0.03
CA ARG A 846 14.18 21.11 -0.13
C ARG A 846 15.13 22.05 0.62
N TRP A 847 14.81 23.35 0.69
CA TRP A 847 15.65 24.35 1.33
C TRP A 847 15.35 24.52 2.83
N LYS A 848 14.38 23.80 3.38
CA LYS A 848 13.92 23.91 4.78
C LYS A 848 13.92 22.57 5.52
N ILE A 849 13.79 21.49 4.79
CA ILE A 849 13.58 20.16 5.38
C ILE A 849 14.77 19.73 6.25
N ASP A 850 15.99 20.00 5.83
CA ASP A 850 17.19 19.58 6.57
C ASP A 850 17.23 20.28 7.95
N ASP A 851 17.04 21.60 8.00
CA ASP A 851 16.94 22.37 9.25
C ASP A 851 15.79 21.87 10.14
N THR A 852 14.66 21.53 9.52
CA THR A 852 13.47 21.03 10.24
C THR A 852 13.74 19.69 10.88
N ILE A 853 14.30 18.74 10.14
CA ILE A 853 14.59 17.40 10.64
C ILE A 853 15.70 17.42 11.69
N GLU A 854 16.78 18.18 11.44
CA GLU A 854 17.91 18.29 12.39
C GLU A 854 17.43 18.82 13.76
N GLN A 855 16.58 19.84 13.79
CA GLN A 855 16.05 20.38 15.04
C GLN A 855 15.13 19.36 15.75
N LEU A 856 14.21 18.72 15.03
CA LEU A 856 13.29 17.72 15.59
C LEU A 856 14.03 16.48 16.12
N GLU A 857 15.03 15.99 15.38
CA GLU A 857 15.86 14.86 15.83
C GLU A 857 16.68 15.21 17.07
N ALA A 858 17.30 16.40 17.10
CA ALA A 858 18.05 16.88 18.26
C ALA A 858 17.15 16.99 19.50
N GLU A 859 15.95 17.54 19.38
CA GLU A 859 14.99 17.62 20.48
C GLU A 859 14.53 16.25 20.94
N THR A 860 14.21 15.37 20.01
CA THR A 860 13.77 13.99 20.30
C THR A 860 14.89 13.19 21.00
N GLN A 861 16.12 13.29 20.54
CA GLN A 861 17.24 12.59 21.15
C GLN A 861 17.57 13.12 22.55
N ASN A 862 17.48 14.42 22.76
CA ASN A 862 17.80 15.04 24.05
C ASN A 862 16.75 14.72 25.13
N VAL A 863 15.47 14.58 24.78
CA VAL A 863 14.38 14.45 25.75
C VAL A 863 13.83 13.02 25.79
N PHE A 864 13.76 12.32 24.66
CA PHE A 864 13.05 11.05 24.49
C PHE A 864 13.97 9.90 24.01
N SER A 865 15.24 9.92 24.38
CA SER A 865 16.20 8.87 23.96
C SER A 865 15.74 7.44 24.31
N ALA A 866 15.02 7.27 25.43
CA ALA A 866 14.46 6.00 25.87
C ALA A 866 13.36 5.43 24.93
N TRP A 867 12.77 6.25 24.06
CA TRP A 867 11.72 5.81 23.14
C TRP A 867 12.24 5.00 21.95
N GLN A 868 13.54 5.00 21.70
CA GLN A 868 14.17 4.17 20.67
C GLN A 868 13.95 2.66 20.90
N ASP A 869 13.66 2.27 22.15
CA ASP A 869 13.33 0.87 22.50
C ASP A 869 11.87 0.52 22.24
N SER A 870 11.00 1.51 21.93
CA SER A 870 9.59 1.29 21.61
C SER A 870 9.40 1.03 20.12
N ALA A 871 8.83 -0.12 19.76
CA ALA A 871 8.54 -0.47 18.37
C ALA A 871 7.56 0.49 17.66
N LEU A 872 6.70 1.21 18.41
CA LEU A 872 5.73 2.16 17.90
C LEU A 872 6.29 3.58 17.73
N LEU A 873 7.29 3.96 18.52
CA LEU A 873 7.81 5.32 18.59
C LEU A 873 9.23 5.45 18.04
N LYS A 874 9.88 4.32 17.79
CA LYS A 874 11.17 4.29 17.12
C LYS A 874 11.12 5.04 15.79
N GLU A 875 12.07 5.93 15.57
CA GLU A 875 12.16 6.77 14.36
C GLU A 875 11.07 7.87 14.23
N GLU A 876 10.19 8.04 15.23
CA GLU A 876 9.26 9.19 15.26
C GLU A 876 9.96 10.41 15.85
N VAL A 877 9.64 11.59 15.36
CA VAL A 877 10.17 12.87 15.84
C VAL A 877 9.12 13.63 16.62
N VAL A 878 9.54 14.36 17.65
CA VAL A 878 8.66 15.08 18.57
C VAL A 878 8.78 16.59 18.34
N LEU A 879 7.64 17.28 18.37
CA LEU A 879 7.55 18.74 18.49
C LEU A 879 6.97 19.07 19.86
N LEU A 880 7.77 19.76 20.68
CA LEU A 880 7.37 20.21 22.00
C LEU A 880 6.82 21.61 21.95
N PHE A 881 5.57 21.77 22.42
CA PHE A 881 4.91 23.04 22.65
C PHE A 881 5.13 23.49 24.11
N ASP A 882 5.09 24.79 24.33
CA ASP A 882 4.97 25.40 25.67
C ASP A 882 3.52 25.30 26.21
N GLU A 883 3.27 25.82 27.41
CA GLU A 883 1.95 25.83 28.05
C GLU A 883 0.90 26.60 27.27
N ASP A 884 1.31 27.61 26.51
CA ASP A 884 0.45 28.41 25.63
C ASP A 884 0.30 27.77 24.23
N LEU A 885 0.76 26.52 24.08
CA LEU A 885 0.76 25.75 22.83
C LEU A 885 1.51 26.45 21.67
N ASN A 886 2.60 27.15 21.98
CA ASN A 886 3.54 27.69 21.01
C ASN A 886 4.78 26.82 20.90
N ALA A 887 5.39 26.79 19.72
CA ALA A 887 6.67 26.14 19.48
C ALA A 887 7.46 26.89 18.40
N ASP A 888 8.77 26.90 18.50
CA ASP A 888 9.65 27.48 17.48
C ASP A 888 10.34 26.33 16.71
N LEU A 889 10.12 26.25 15.42
CA LEU A 889 10.69 25.22 14.55
C LEU A 889 11.33 25.84 13.31
N ALA A 890 12.63 25.60 13.16
CA ALA A 890 13.41 26.07 12.02
C ALA A 890 13.20 27.58 11.74
N GLY A 891 13.16 28.42 12.81
CA GLY A 891 12.97 29.88 12.73
C GLY A 891 11.55 30.32 12.38
N VAL A 892 10.56 29.48 12.57
CA VAL A 892 9.13 29.79 12.37
C VAL A 892 8.39 29.52 13.66
N ARG A 893 7.61 30.50 14.12
CA ARG A 893 6.77 30.35 15.29
C ARG A 893 5.47 29.64 14.91
N LEU A 894 5.17 28.57 15.63
CA LEU A 894 4.00 27.74 15.49
C LEU A 894 3.08 27.96 16.70
N HIS A 895 1.78 27.90 16.47
CA HIS A 895 0.78 27.89 17.55
C HIS A 895 -0.28 26.84 17.24
N TYR A 896 -0.62 26.00 18.20
CA TYR A 896 -1.68 25.01 18.08
C TYR A 896 -2.91 25.46 18.91
N ASP A 897 -4.05 25.50 18.28
CA ASP A 897 -5.33 25.75 18.92
C ASP A 897 -6.31 24.60 18.60
N ILE A 898 -6.99 24.10 19.60
CA ILE A 898 -7.89 22.94 19.42
C ILE A 898 -9.05 23.23 18.47
N LYS A 899 -9.44 24.49 18.29
CA LYS A 899 -10.55 24.89 17.40
C LYS A 899 -10.10 25.13 15.98
N THR A 900 -8.92 25.71 15.79
CA THR A 900 -8.40 26.17 14.48
C THR A 900 -7.27 25.33 13.93
N GLY A 901 -6.69 24.41 14.76
CA GLY A 901 -5.54 23.58 14.39
C GLY A 901 -4.22 24.35 14.41
N LEU A 902 -3.20 23.79 13.77
CA LEU A 902 -1.87 24.41 13.72
C LEU A 902 -1.89 25.64 12.83
N THR A 903 -1.38 26.75 13.36
CA THR A 903 -1.11 28.01 12.66
C THR A 903 0.38 28.35 12.72
N TYR A 904 0.86 29.19 11.82
CA TYR A 904 2.24 29.64 11.82
C TYR A 904 2.36 31.07 11.28
N GLU A 905 3.26 31.82 11.87
CA GLU A 905 3.63 33.15 11.40
C GLU A 905 4.90 33.07 10.53
N LYS A 906 4.85 33.67 9.35
CA LYS A 906 6.07 33.88 8.55
C LYS A 906 6.68 35.20 8.99
N GLU A 907 7.95 35.15 9.41
CA GLU A 907 8.73 36.38 9.49
C GLU A 907 8.83 37.12 8.15
#